data_89328f566d340ff5d0a1ad5c7cff83a4
#
_entry.id   89328f566d340ff5d0a1ad5c7cff83a4
#
_cell.length_a   1.000
_cell.length_b   1.000
_cell.length_c   1.000
_cell.angle_alpha   90.00
_cell.angle_beta   90.00
_cell.angle_gamma   90.00
#
_symmetry.space_group_name_H-M   'P 1'
#
loop_
_entity.id
_entity.type
_entity.pdbx_description
1 polymer ?
#
loop_
_entity_poly.entity_id
_entity_poly.type
_entity_poly.pdbx_seq_one_letter_code
_entity_poly.pdbx_strand_id
1 'polypeptide(L)'
;MKQKIKMRVNGKAYTFSVDPSQTLLEVLREKLKLIKTKEGCGVGECGSCAVIMNKKSVNSCLVLAIDADGKEILTAEGLAEDVEYHPFNEALIGQGSTRVSFEPPGSKSQQEFFTFCHVCPGHCSVKATVEDGKVVDIVPDKESGLPNEFCPVKKGRFSIPEVLHHPDRLKYPQKRVGARGEGKWERISWDEALDTIAKKLLDLKEKYGPHSVAFGLGEPKGLEFAFAQRLATTFGTPNVITPGWCCGIPSGMASALTYGWNCVPDEEHPPRLMVLWAINNNHTSGGIRRETFEKALDSGAKLIVVDPRKIDTASIADLWIRLRPNSDGALAMGLLKVIVEDGLYDKEFVDKWCDGFDLLEKELKTFSLKEVEEVTWVPQATISHFARLYATTKPATIQWGNALDTSAIAFPGAKAVAILRAITGNLNVPGGEMFLTPAPFLRPGKFFLLSKFPRDREMAVGGEFKLALRSAFVPPHAFIDSVITGEPYQIKAALFLLTNPILSYPDSKKTYEAFEKLEFCVVSELFMTPTAAMADILLPAAWGMEHEELGYWPGWYEEIRAYPKLVDPPGEAWADTKWLNELAKRLGLGQYFWESDEEALDEWLEPSGYTYEEMKRKRVLHSKREYKKNDYRTPTRKVEIYSKNAADFGYSPMPYWKEVSALPKVTRQYPLLMTNAKEDVYMLTGYKQIASLRNMKPEPVVEMHPKTASRMGVKEGEMVYIETGKGRIVQRLALDDTLDPRIIVTSFGWWFPEERGTVFGWDKSNINVLTRSEPPYDPGIGTSDLRGIPCKVYKK
;
A
#
# COMPACT_ATOMS: atom_id res chain seq x y z
N MET A 1 -19.93 -22.87 39.71
CA MET A 1 -19.25 -23.47 40.87
C MET A 1 -17.81 -23.73 40.48
N LYS A 2 -16.85 -23.33 41.33
CA LYS A 2 -15.43 -23.58 41.08
C LYS A 2 -15.10 -25.07 41.14
N GLN A 3 -14.36 -25.56 40.22
CA GLN A 3 -13.94 -26.96 40.12
C GLN A 3 -12.49 -27.13 40.63
N LYS A 4 -12.22 -28.19 41.36
CA LYS A 4 -10.89 -28.50 41.89
C LYS A 4 -10.15 -29.36 40.89
N ILE A 5 -9.01 -28.89 40.41
CA ILE A 5 -8.13 -29.62 39.46
C ILE A 5 -6.75 -29.83 40.04
N LYS A 6 -6.06 -30.87 39.55
CA LYS A 6 -4.67 -31.18 39.91
C LYS A 6 -3.85 -31.24 38.64
N MET A 7 -2.71 -30.56 38.58
CA MET A 7 -1.79 -30.65 37.42
C MET A 7 -0.34 -30.59 37.91
N ARG A 8 0.55 -31.08 37.09
CA ARG A 8 1.99 -31.00 37.36
C ARG A 8 2.56 -29.90 36.43
N VAL A 9 3.19 -28.88 37.01
CA VAL A 9 3.77 -27.77 36.24
C VAL A 9 5.25 -27.68 36.55
N ASN A 10 6.11 -27.78 35.54
CA ASN A 10 7.58 -27.79 35.64
C ASN A 10 8.04 -28.79 36.70
N GLY A 11 7.55 -30.04 36.65
CA GLY A 11 7.87 -31.11 37.58
C GLY A 11 7.19 -31.02 38.97
N LYS A 12 6.57 -29.90 39.34
CA LYS A 12 5.92 -29.71 40.65
C LYS A 12 4.41 -29.93 40.56
N ALA A 13 3.83 -30.65 41.52
CA ALA A 13 2.40 -30.92 41.61
C ALA A 13 1.66 -29.76 42.28
N TYR A 14 0.58 -29.31 41.68
CA TYR A 14 -0.27 -28.23 42.19
C TYR A 14 -1.74 -28.65 42.21
N THR A 15 -2.51 -28.06 43.12
CA THR A 15 -3.96 -28.23 43.19
C THR A 15 -4.61 -26.87 43.23
N PHE A 16 -5.51 -26.61 42.30
CA PHE A 16 -6.19 -25.32 42.16
C PHE A 16 -7.69 -25.48 42.25
N SER A 17 -8.36 -24.44 42.71
CA SER A 17 -9.80 -24.24 42.52
C SER A 17 -9.95 -23.22 41.39
N VAL A 18 -10.49 -23.65 40.25
CA VAL A 18 -10.62 -22.85 39.02
C VAL A 18 -12.07 -22.64 38.64
N ASP A 19 -12.35 -21.55 37.94
CA ASP A 19 -13.62 -21.35 37.27
C ASP A 19 -13.65 -22.20 35.98
N PRO A 20 -14.79 -22.83 35.61
CA PRO A 20 -14.86 -23.63 34.38
C PRO A 20 -14.50 -22.87 33.10
N SER A 21 -14.67 -21.55 33.09
CA SER A 21 -14.27 -20.70 31.95
C SER A 21 -12.82 -20.23 31.99
N GLN A 22 -12.09 -20.48 33.08
CA GLN A 22 -10.70 -19.98 33.22
C GLN A 22 -9.75 -20.76 32.34
N THR A 23 -8.88 -20.03 31.58
CA THR A 23 -7.89 -20.64 30.72
C THR A 23 -6.67 -21.17 31.48
N LEU A 24 -5.95 -22.09 30.89
CA LEU A 24 -4.67 -22.57 31.43
C LEU A 24 -3.67 -21.42 31.55
N LEU A 25 -3.63 -20.51 30.58
CA LEU A 25 -2.77 -19.32 30.60
C LEU A 25 -3.01 -18.46 31.85
N GLU A 26 -4.27 -18.16 32.17
CA GLU A 26 -4.62 -17.37 33.38
C GLU A 26 -4.16 -18.08 34.66
N VAL A 27 -4.31 -19.42 34.77
CA VAL A 27 -3.85 -20.17 35.94
C VAL A 27 -2.33 -20.12 36.08
N LEU A 28 -1.58 -20.32 34.96
CA LEU A 28 -0.13 -20.25 34.96
C LEU A 28 0.39 -18.88 35.37
N ARG A 29 -0.21 -17.80 34.86
CA ARG A 29 0.23 -16.43 35.12
C ARG A 29 -0.24 -15.88 36.44
N GLU A 30 -1.49 -16.06 36.78
CA GLU A 30 -2.10 -15.42 37.96
C GLU A 30 -1.83 -16.20 39.25
N LYS A 31 -1.95 -17.53 39.21
CA LYS A 31 -1.79 -18.37 40.40
C LYS A 31 -0.35 -18.86 40.61
N LEU A 32 0.39 -19.16 39.52
CA LEU A 32 1.76 -19.64 39.64
C LEU A 32 2.80 -18.55 39.37
N LYS A 33 2.40 -17.37 38.93
CA LYS A 33 3.28 -16.25 38.57
C LYS A 33 4.34 -16.58 37.50
N LEU A 34 4.02 -17.54 36.61
CA LEU A 34 4.87 -17.93 35.49
C LEU A 34 4.64 -16.96 34.32
N ILE A 35 5.35 -15.83 34.34
CA ILE A 35 5.12 -14.69 33.44
C ILE A 35 5.88 -14.78 32.13
N LYS A 36 6.84 -15.69 31.97
CA LYS A 36 7.52 -15.95 30.71
C LYS A 36 6.58 -16.61 29.67
N THR A 37 5.56 -17.33 30.12
CA THR A 37 4.43 -17.73 29.29
C THR A 37 3.55 -16.49 29.08
N LYS A 38 3.74 -15.83 27.92
CA LYS A 38 3.17 -14.48 27.68
C LYS A 38 1.73 -14.56 27.17
N GLU A 39 0.91 -13.63 27.63
CA GLU A 39 -0.36 -13.33 26.98
C GLU A 39 -0.11 -12.40 25.80
N GLY A 40 -0.40 -12.86 24.58
CA GLY A 40 -0.27 -12.08 23.34
C GLY A 40 -1.65 -11.79 22.75
N CYS A 41 -2.12 -12.63 21.83
CA CYS A 41 -3.40 -12.41 21.13
C CYS A 41 -4.65 -12.90 21.85
N GLY A 42 -4.53 -13.78 22.85
CA GLY A 42 -5.65 -14.43 23.54
C GLY A 42 -6.49 -15.42 22.70
N VAL A 43 -6.21 -15.53 21.40
CA VAL A 43 -6.98 -16.33 20.41
C VAL A 43 -6.15 -17.44 19.75
N GLY A 44 -5.00 -17.77 20.33
CA GLY A 44 -4.17 -18.91 19.91
C GLY A 44 -3.29 -18.67 18.68
N GLU A 45 -3.28 -17.47 18.11
CA GLU A 45 -2.58 -17.21 16.83
C GLU A 45 -1.08 -16.87 16.99
N CYS A 46 -0.70 -16.17 18.08
CA CYS A 46 0.66 -15.62 18.21
C CYS A 46 1.70 -16.60 18.78
N GLY A 47 1.26 -17.74 19.34
CA GLY A 47 2.15 -18.74 19.95
C GLY A 47 2.88 -18.29 21.24
N SER A 48 2.74 -17.02 21.68
CA SER A 48 3.45 -16.47 22.85
C SER A 48 3.08 -17.17 24.17
N CYS A 49 1.92 -17.82 24.22
CA CYS A 49 1.40 -18.58 25.33
C CYS A 49 1.63 -20.09 25.20
N ALA A 50 2.46 -20.55 24.24
CA ALA A 50 2.70 -21.96 24.01
C ALA A 50 3.34 -22.61 25.24
N VAL A 51 2.82 -23.77 25.62
CA VAL A 51 3.35 -24.66 26.64
C VAL A 51 3.34 -26.09 26.13
N ILE A 52 4.13 -26.98 26.71
CA ILE A 52 4.05 -28.39 26.42
C ILE A 52 3.15 -29.08 27.44
N MET A 53 2.03 -29.62 26.98
CA MET A 53 1.09 -30.39 27.79
C MET A 53 1.11 -31.85 27.32
N ASN A 54 1.52 -32.74 28.23
CA ASN A 54 1.67 -34.18 27.93
C ASN A 54 2.44 -34.41 26.62
N LYS A 55 3.63 -33.81 26.51
CA LYS A 55 4.55 -33.89 25.35
C LYS A 55 4.03 -33.30 24.02
N LYS A 56 2.91 -32.56 24.04
CA LYS A 56 2.39 -31.85 22.86
C LYS A 56 2.39 -30.34 23.11
N SER A 57 2.81 -29.57 22.12
CA SER A 57 2.71 -28.10 22.17
C SER A 57 1.25 -27.68 22.04
N VAL A 58 0.80 -26.84 22.96
CA VAL A 58 -0.55 -26.26 22.97
C VAL A 58 -0.50 -24.77 23.30
N ASN A 59 -1.40 -23.99 22.73
CA ASN A 59 -1.57 -22.59 23.10
C ASN A 59 -2.42 -22.50 24.37
N SER A 60 -1.79 -22.20 25.50
CA SER A 60 -2.45 -22.21 26.81
C SER A 60 -3.62 -21.22 26.94
N CYS A 61 -3.71 -20.20 26.09
CA CYS A 61 -4.86 -19.29 26.01
C CYS A 61 -6.12 -19.94 25.42
N LEU A 62 -6.00 -21.08 24.71
CA LEU A 62 -7.13 -21.83 24.14
C LEU A 62 -7.47 -23.09 24.91
N VAL A 63 -6.70 -23.42 25.94
CA VAL A 63 -6.93 -24.59 26.79
C VAL A 63 -7.65 -24.14 28.04
N LEU A 64 -8.82 -24.70 28.35
CA LEU A 64 -9.47 -24.46 29.63
C LEU A 64 -8.67 -25.11 30.76
N ALA A 65 -8.57 -24.45 31.88
CA ALA A 65 -7.83 -24.96 33.03
C ALA A 65 -8.35 -26.33 33.53
N ILE A 66 -9.64 -26.59 33.37
CA ILE A 66 -10.28 -27.87 33.66
C ILE A 66 -9.78 -29.02 32.79
N ASP A 67 -9.43 -28.71 31.51
CA ASP A 67 -8.90 -29.71 30.58
C ASP A 67 -7.45 -30.07 30.88
N ALA A 68 -6.77 -29.29 31.71
CA ALA A 68 -5.43 -29.56 32.19
C ALA A 68 -5.40 -30.44 33.47
N ASP A 69 -6.57 -30.87 33.97
CA ASP A 69 -6.64 -31.75 35.11
C ASP A 69 -5.92 -33.11 34.87
N GLY A 70 -5.06 -33.50 35.79
CA GLY A 70 -4.21 -34.68 35.65
C GLY A 70 -3.08 -34.58 34.62
N LYS A 71 -2.87 -33.43 34.00
CA LYS A 71 -1.85 -33.28 32.95
C LYS A 71 -0.52 -32.75 33.50
N GLU A 72 0.53 -33.04 32.72
CA GLU A 72 1.87 -32.50 32.95
C GLU A 72 2.11 -31.33 32.00
N ILE A 73 2.49 -30.18 32.58
CA ILE A 73 2.68 -28.90 31.85
C ILE A 73 4.14 -28.49 32.02
N LEU A 74 4.82 -28.21 30.91
CA LEU A 74 6.14 -27.60 30.90
C LEU A 74 6.05 -26.21 30.26
N THR A 75 6.43 -25.18 31.02
CA THR A 75 6.44 -23.79 30.57
C THR A 75 7.83 -23.32 30.19
N ALA A 76 7.93 -22.12 29.62
CA ALA A 76 9.21 -21.50 29.26
C ALA A 76 10.17 -21.37 30.46
N GLU A 77 9.63 -21.19 31.67
CA GLU A 77 10.42 -21.17 32.91
C GLU A 77 11.05 -22.55 33.23
N GLY A 78 10.28 -23.61 33.08
CA GLY A 78 10.77 -24.99 33.36
C GLY A 78 11.76 -25.48 32.30
N LEU A 79 11.66 -25.00 31.09
CA LEU A 79 12.64 -25.29 30.02
C LEU A 79 14.01 -24.65 30.26
N ALA A 80 14.06 -23.54 31.02
CA ALA A 80 15.29 -22.81 31.31
C ALA A 80 16.13 -23.48 32.45
N GLU A 81 15.55 -24.40 33.22
CA GLU A 81 16.20 -25.06 34.36
C GLU A 81 16.83 -26.42 34.01
N ASP A 82 16.49 -27.00 32.85
CA ASP A 82 16.92 -28.36 32.50
C ASP A 82 17.56 -28.41 31.09
N VAL A 83 18.88 -28.36 31.04
CA VAL A 83 19.68 -28.21 29.79
C VAL A 83 19.85 -29.55 29.01
N GLU A 84 19.53 -30.69 29.59
CA GLU A 84 19.86 -31.99 28.98
C GLU A 84 18.72 -32.71 28.23
N TYR A 85 17.45 -32.28 28.41
CA TYR A 85 16.31 -32.91 27.72
C TYR A 85 15.34 -31.87 27.16
N HIS A 86 15.33 -31.71 25.85
CA HIS A 86 14.42 -30.78 25.16
C HIS A 86 13.31 -31.50 24.36
N PRO A 87 12.14 -31.83 24.99
CA PRO A 87 10.96 -32.30 24.26
C PRO A 87 10.43 -31.26 23.25
N PHE A 88 10.83 -30.01 23.40
CA PHE A 88 10.51 -28.93 22.51
C PHE A 88 11.08 -29.12 21.10
N ASN A 89 12.27 -29.72 20.99
CA ASN A 89 12.90 -30.02 19.72
C ASN A 89 12.16 -31.13 18.95
N GLU A 90 11.63 -32.13 19.62
CA GLU A 90 10.86 -33.20 18.97
C GLU A 90 9.46 -32.78 18.55
N ALA A 91 8.78 -31.92 19.36
CA ALA A 91 7.46 -31.39 19.01
C ALA A 91 7.49 -30.40 17.85
N LEU A 92 8.60 -29.67 17.67
CA LEU A 92 8.80 -28.76 16.53
C LEU A 92 9.25 -29.49 15.26
N ILE A 93 10.05 -30.54 15.36
CA ILE A 93 10.50 -31.36 14.23
C ILE A 93 9.33 -32.10 13.58
N GLY A 94 8.35 -32.54 14.35
CA GLY A 94 7.14 -33.21 13.85
C GLY A 94 6.17 -32.32 13.06
N GLN A 95 6.35 -31.02 13.06
CA GLN A 95 5.49 -30.07 12.35
C GLN A 95 6.16 -29.32 11.20
N GLY A 96 7.35 -29.76 10.76
CA GLY A 96 7.98 -29.21 9.54
C GLY A 96 8.56 -27.80 9.66
N SER A 97 8.77 -27.27 10.87
CA SER A 97 9.44 -25.99 11.07
C SER A 97 10.97 -26.16 11.04
N THR A 98 11.63 -25.41 10.19
CA THR A 98 13.10 -25.30 10.12
C THR A 98 13.69 -24.94 11.50
N ARG A 99 14.74 -25.66 11.87
CA ARG A 99 15.49 -25.51 13.12
C ARG A 99 15.84 -24.04 13.39
N VAL A 100 15.30 -23.48 14.47
CA VAL A 100 15.95 -22.38 15.18
C VAL A 100 16.89 -23.02 16.20
N SER A 101 18.17 -23.07 15.88
CA SER A 101 19.20 -23.52 16.81
C SER A 101 19.39 -22.49 17.92
N PHE A 102 18.96 -22.79 19.13
CA PHE A 102 19.40 -22.08 20.32
C PHE A 102 20.76 -22.64 20.72
N GLU A 103 21.84 -21.95 20.35
CA GLU A 103 23.13 -22.13 21.01
C GLU A 103 23.16 -21.30 22.31
N PRO A 104 23.81 -21.79 23.38
CA PRO A 104 23.94 -21.06 24.64
C PRO A 104 24.78 -19.79 24.43
N PRO A 105 24.61 -18.74 25.24
CA PRO A 105 25.29 -17.47 25.06
C PRO A 105 26.79 -17.59 25.33
N GLY A 106 27.51 -17.86 24.25
CA GLY A 106 28.94 -17.77 24.16
C GLY A 106 29.29 -16.77 23.08
N SER A 107 29.60 -15.55 23.44
CA SER A 107 30.37 -14.52 22.69
C SER A 107 30.11 -14.34 21.17
N LYS A 108 28.90 -14.43 20.66
CA LYS A 108 28.55 -13.84 19.34
C LYS A 108 28.28 -12.36 19.55
N SER A 109 28.87 -11.52 18.74
CA SER A 109 28.64 -10.07 18.79
C SER A 109 27.24 -9.74 18.29
N GLN A 110 26.27 -9.86 19.19
CA GLN A 110 24.91 -9.43 18.95
C GLN A 110 24.88 -7.92 19.04
N GLN A 111 24.47 -7.25 17.96
CA GLN A 111 24.34 -5.80 17.90
C GLN A 111 22.90 -5.42 17.65
N GLU A 112 22.43 -4.40 18.36
CA GLU A 112 21.11 -3.83 18.18
C GLU A 112 21.23 -2.48 17.46
N PHE A 113 20.40 -2.32 16.42
CA PHE A 113 20.34 -1.10 15.62
C PHE A 113 18.92 -0.55 15.60
N PHE A 114 18.82 0.75 15.75
CA PHE A 114 17.56 1.45 15.46
C PHE A 114 17.49 1.78 13.99
N THR A 115 16.35 1.50 13.38
CA THR A 115 16.09 1.80 11.97
C THR A 115 14.59 1.91 11.73
N PHE A 116 14.19 1.89 10.48
CA PHE A 116 12.79 1.92 10.08
C PHE A 116 12.44 0.73 9.19
N CYS A 117 11.19 0.29 9.28
CA CYS A 117 10.67 -0.79 8.46
C CYS A 117 10.48 -0.31 7.01
N HIS A 118 11.06 -1.01 6.05
CA HIS A 118 11.00 -0.71 4.61
C HIS A 118 9.87 -1.45 3.86
N VAL A 119 9.07 -2.26 4.54
CA VAL A 119 8.10 -3.13 3.87
C VAL A 119 6.96 -2.34 3.26
N CYS A 120 6.48 -1.30 3.93
CA CYS A 120 5.34 -0.50 3.48
C CYS A 120 5.53 0.98 3.82
N PRO A 121 4.69 1.89 3.30
CA PRO A 121 4.77 3.33 3.57
C PRO A 121 4.60 3.76 5.04
N GLY A 122 4.28 2.84 5.95
CA GLY A 122 4.18 3.16 7.38
C GLY A 122 5.50 3.57 8.02
N HIS A 123 6.62 3.10 7.48
CA HIS A 123 7.96 3.45 7.96
C HIS A 123 8.11 3.37 9.48
N CYS A 124 7.54 2.34 10.10
CA CYS A 124 7.55 2.18 11.55
C CYS A 124 8.97 2.14 12.11
N SER A 125 9.21 2.84 13.22
CA SER A 125 10.47 2.76 13.96
C SER A 125 10.64 1.38 14.56
N VAL A 126 11.77 0.74 14.28
CA VAL A 126 12.06 -0.62 14.70
C VAL A 126 13.47 -0.75 15.25
N LYS A 127 13.65 -1.73 16.12
CA LYS A 127 14.95 -2.18 16.60
C LYS A 127 15.27 -3.50 15.92
N ALA A 128 16.36 -3.54 15.16
CA ALA A 128 16.84 -4.73 14.48
C ALA A 128 18.00 -5.35 15.26
N THR A 129 17.97 -6.66 15.45
CA THR A 129 19.06 -7.43 16.02
C THR A 129 19.87 -8.05 14.89
N VAL A 130 21.17 -7.76 14.85
CA VAL A 130 22.11 -8.33 13.88
C VAL A 130 23.08 -9.26 14.58
N GLU A 131 23.19 -10.48 14.07
CA GLU A 131 24.14 -11.51 14.52
C GLU A 131 24.92 -12.02 13.31
N ASP A 132 26.25 -12.03 13.40
CA ASP A 132 27.13 -12.51 12.32
C ASP A 132 26.78 -11.93 10.93
N GLY A 133 26.47 -10.63 10.87
CA GLY A 133 26.10 -9.92 9.64
C GLY A 133 24.70 -10.26 9.10
N LYS A 134 23.82 -10.85 9.90
CA LYS A 134 22.44 -11.19 9.52
C LYS A 134 21.45 -10.54 10.48
N VAL A 135 20.39 -9.97 9.92
CA VAL A 135 19.24 -9.55 10.72
C VAL A 135 18.47 -10.79 11.16
N VAL A 136 18.43 -11.03 12.48
CA VAL A 136 17.79 -12.21 13.07
C VAL A 136 16.45 -11.91 13.73
N ASP A 137 16.25 -10.69 14.22
CA ASP A 137 14.95 -10.26 14.79
C ASP A 137 14.70 -8.78 14.53
N ILE A 138 13.43 -8.41 14.45
CA ILE A 138 12.94 -7.04 14.33
C ILE A 138 11.78 -6.83 15.28
N VAL A 139 11.90 -5.86 16.15
CA VAL A 139 10.86 -5.50 17.12
C VAL A 139 10.48 -4.02 17.03
N PRO A 140 9.27 -3.64 17.46
CA PRO A 140 8.89 -2.23 17.56
C PRO A 140 9.85 -1.46 18.48
N ASP A 141 10.30 -0.28 18.03
CA ASP A 141 11.04 0.66 18.87
C ASP A 141 10.05 1.47 19.71
N LYS A 142 9.77 1.01 20.94
CA LYS A 142 8.86 1.67 21.87
C LYS A 142 9.49 2.82 22.65
N GLU A 143 10.82 2.98 22.57
CA GLU A 143 11.58 3.92 23.42
C GLU A 143 11.79 5.26 22.70
N SER A 144 11.74 5.28 21.38
CA SER A 144 12.06 6.48 20.60
C SER A 144 11.00 7.57 20.64
N GLY A 145 9.78 7.29 21.08
CA GLY A 145 8.64 8.21 20.97
C GLY A 145 8.18 8.47 19.53
N LEU A 146 8.82 7.81 18.54
CA LEU A 146 8.47 7.90 17.14
C LEU A 146 7.22 7.04 16.83
N PRO A 147 6.47 7.38 15.78
CA PRO A 147 5.34 6.58 15.35
C PRO A 147 5.74 5.13 15.18
N ASN A 148 5.12 4.29 15.95
CA ASN A 148 5.46 2.89 16.06
C ASN A 148 4.20 2.05 15.85
N GLU A 149 3.66 2.10 14.65
CA GLU A 149 2.56 1.27 14.21
C GLU A 149 3.05 -0.06 13.64
N PHE A 150 4.19 -0.53 14.15
CA PHE A 150 4.78 -1.77 13.65
C PHE A 150 3.68 -2.82 13.53
N CYS A 151 3.41 -3.14 12.29
CA CYS A 151 2.29 -3.98 11.88
C CYS A 151 2.17 -5.17 12.83
N PRO A 152 1.16 -5.25 13.70
CA PRO A 152 1.02 -6.35 14.64
C PRO A 152 0.91 -7.67 13.91
N VAL A 153 0.60 -7.58 12.63
CA VAL A 153 0.23 -8.65 11.76
C VAL A 153 1.38 -9.03 10.82
N LYS A 154 2.72 -8.98 11.19
CA LYS A 154 3.38 -10.02 10.43
C LYS A 154 4.22 -9.58 9.21
N LYS A 155 3.87 -8.49 8.46
CA LYS A 155 4.63 -8.12 7.24
C LYS A 155 6.08 -7.80 7.55
N GLY A 156 6.32 -6.94 8.54
CA GLY A 156 7.67 -6.51 8.89
C GLY A 156 8.45 -7.56 9.68
N ARG A 157 7.93 -7.99 10.83
CA ARG A 157 8.68 -8.84 11.76
C ARG A 157 9.15 -10.15 11.15
N PHE A 158 8.27 -10.83 10.42
CA PHE A 158 8.60 -12.13 9.84
C PHE A 158 9.23 -12.01 8.45
N SER A 159 8.77 -11.07 7.63
CA SER A 159 9.27 -11.00 6.25
C SER A 159 10.65 -10.38 6.12
N ILE A 160 11.04 -9.43 6.98
CA ILE A 160 12.31 -8.72 6.81
C ILE A 160 13.52 -9.67 6.88
N PRO A 161 13.71 -10.49 7.93
CA PRO A 161 14.81 -11.44 7.97
C PRO A 161 14.75 -12.45 6.79
N GLU A 162 13.54 -12.96 6.46
CA GLU A 162 13.39 -13.87 5.33
C GLU A 162 13.72 -13.22 3.98
N VAL A 163 13.31 -11.98 3.75
CA VAL A 163 13.61 -11.24 2.50
C VAL A 163 15.12 -11.00 2.37
N LEU A 164 15.76 -10.49 3.43
CA LEU A 164 17.18 -10.18 3.42
C LEU A 164 18.04 -11.41 3.10
N HIS A 165 17.67 -12.56 3.66
CA HIS A 165 18.49 -13.77 3.57
C HIS A 165 17.86 -14.87 2.71
N HIS A 166 16.86 -14.53 1.87
CA HIS A 166 16.20 -15.52 1.02
C HIS A 166 17.16 -16.12 -0.02
N PRO A 167 17.19 -17.44 -0.18
CA PRO A 167 18.13 -18.10 -1.10
C PRO A 167 17.92 -17.70 -2.57
N ASP A 168 16.68 -17.40 -2.97
CA ASP A 168 16.28 -17.07 -4.32
C ASP A 168 16.43 -15.56 -4.65
N ARG A 169 17.05 -14.76 -3.77
CA ARG A 169 17.44 -13.38 -4.08
C ARG A 169 18.32 -13.37 -5.32
N LEU A 170 18.06 -12.42 -6.22
CA LEU A 170 18.96 -12.14 -7.34
C LEU A 170 20.29 -11.61 -6.78
N LYS A 171 21.40 -12.17 -7.27
CA LYS A 171 22.75 -11.92 -6.71
C LYS A 171 23.72 -11.30 -7.68
N TYR A 172 23.45 -11.40 -8.98
CA TYR A 172 24.35 -10.98 -10.03
C TYR A 172 23.56 -10.35 -11.17
N PRO A 173 24.13 -9.36 -11.91
CA PRO A 173 23.55 -8.90 -13.17
C PRO A 173 23.46 -10.06 -14.16
N GLN A 174 22.38 -10.11 -14.91
CA GLN A 174 22.11 -11.17 -15.87
C GLN A 174 21.63 -10.60 -17.20
N LYS A 175 22.06 -11.23 -18.28
CA LYS A 175 21.62 -10.92 -19.64
C LYS A 175 20.81 -12.10 -20.17
N ARG A 176 19.70 -11.81 -20.82
CA ARG A 176 18.88 -12.81 -21.46
C ARG A 176 19.62 -13.45 -22.65
N VAL A 177 19.54 -14.77 -22.73
CA VAL A 177 20.03 -15.58 -23.82
C VAL A 177 18.84 -16.28 -24.49
N GLY A 178 18.68 -16.14 -25.80
CA GLY A 178 17.51 -16.69 -26.49
C GLY A 178 16.31 -15.73 -26.56
N ALA A 179 15.12 -16.27 -26.84
CA ALA A 179 13.90 -15.48 -26.95
C ALA A 179 13.42 -14.98 -25.57
N ARG A 180 12.75 -13.81 -25.58
CA ARG A 180 12.14 -13.27 -24.36
C ARG A 180 11.09 -14.24 -23.84
N GLY A 181 11.13 -14.52 -22.55
CA GLY A 181 10.21 -15.49 -21.93
C GLY A 181 10.73 -16.93 -21.90
N GLU A 182 11.87 -17.28 -22.50
CA GLU A 182 12.45 -18.64 -22.39
C GLU A 182 13.09 -18.95 -21.02
N GLY A 183 13.31 -17.93 -20.20
CA GLY A 183 13.92 -18.10 -18.87
C GLY A 183 15.39 -18.48 -18.88
N LYS A 184 16.12 -18.19 -19.97
CA LYS A 184 17.54 -18.49 -20.12
C LYS A 184 18.37 -17.23 -19.86
N TRP A 185 19.28 -17.33 -18.90
CA TRP A 185 20.08 -16.20 -18.41
C TRP A 185 21.57 -16.53 -18.40
N GLU A 186 22.39 -15.52 -18.73
CA GLU A 186 23.83 -15.54 -18.58
C GLU A 186 24.24 -14.49 -17.55
N ARG A 187 25.07 -14.86 -16.59
CA ARG A 187 25.65 -13.91 -15.65
C ARG A 187 26.66 -13.04 -16.39
N ILE A 188 26.56 -11.72 -16.17
CA ILE A 188 27.49 -10.70 -16.69
C ILE A 188 28.01 -9.83 -15.54
N SER A 189 29.02 -9.01 -15.80
CA SER A 189 29.49 -8.01 -14.83
C SER A 189 28.57 -6.78 -14.80
N TRP A 190 28.68 -5.97 -13.75
CA TRP A 190 28.01 -4.68 -13.69
C TRP A 190 28.46 -3.75 -14.82
N ASP A 191 29.76 -3.73 -15.16
CA ASP A 191 30.26 -2.91 -16.27
C ASP A 191 29.66 -3.33 -17.58
N GLU A 192 29.63 -4.63 -17.90
CA GLU A 192 28.99 -5.13 -19.12
C GLU A 192 27.49 -4.80 -19.16
N ALA A 193 26.80 -4.91 -18.03
CA ALA A 193 25.38 -4.57 -17.94
C ALA A 193 25.15 -3.09 -18.23
N LEU A 194 25.87 -2.21 -17.53
CA LEU A 194 25.68 -0.77 -17.65
C LEU A 194 26.16 -0.23 -19.01
N ASP A 195 27.25 -0.74 -19.55
CA ASP A 195 27.72 -0.38 -20.90
C ASP A 195 26.72 -0.82 -21.98
N THR A 196 26.14 -2.04 -21.85
CA THR A 196 25.10 -2.52 -22.75
C THR A 196 23.86 -1.62 -22.68
N ILE A 197 23.40 -1.26 -21.48
CA ILE A 197 22.26 -0.38 -21.27
C ILE A 197 22.54 1.00 -21.86
N ALA A 198 23.67 1.62 -21.50
CA ALA A 198 24.02 2.96 -21.95
C ALA A 198 24.11 3.04 -23.49
N LYS A 199 24.83 2.09 -24.12
CA LYS A 199 24.92 2.03 -25.57
C LYS A 199 23.55 1.93 -26.22
N LYS A 200 22.69 1.00 -25.75
CA LYS A 200 21.37 0.80 -26.34
C LYS A 200 20.47 2.04 -26.18
N LEU A 201 20.53 2.70 -25.04
CA LEU A 201 19.75 3.93 -24.80
C LEU A 201 20.24 5.10 -25.68
N LEU A 202 21.56 5.24 -25.86
CA LEU A 202 22.15 6.27 -26.74
C LEU A 202 21.79 6.01 -28.20
N ASP A 203 21.92 4.77 -28.69
CA ASP A 203 21.53 4.37 -30.05
C ASP A 203 20.04 4.69 -30.31
N LEU A 204 19.15 4.38 -29.37
CA LEU A 204 17.72 4.68 -29.48
C LEU A 204 17.44 6.19 -29.42
N LYS A 205 18.12 6.91 -28.56
CA LYS A 205 18.02 8.36 -28.45
C LYS A 205 18.46 9.06 -29.72
N GLU A 206 19.57 8.63 -30.34
CA GLU A 206 20.06 9.17 -31.61
C GLU A 206 19.09 8.90 -32.76
N LYS A 207 18.55 7.69 -32.84
CA LYS A 207 17.70 7.26 -33.94
C LYS A 207 16.27 7.73 -33.86
N TYR A 208 15.69 7.75 -32.67
CA TYR A 208 14.25 7.96 -32.45
C TYR A 208 13.91 9.10 -31.48
N GLY A 209 14.92 9.72 -30.86
CA GLY A 209 14.76 10.72 -29.81
C GLY A 209 14.61 10.12 -28.42
N PRO A 210 14.83 10.93 -27.35
CA PRO A 210 14.79 10.46 -25.98
C PRO A 210 13.40 9.96 -25.55
N HIS A 211 12.33 10.44 -26.16
CA HIS A 211 10.96 10.02 -25.90
C HIS A 211 10.67 8.56 -26.27
N SER A 212 11.54 7.91 -27.07
CA SER A 212 11.43 6.48 -27.37
C SER A 212 11.79 5.57 -26.18
N VAL A 213 12.23 6.15 -25.06
CA VAL A 213 12.57 5.45 -23.82
C VAL A 213 11.59 5.82 -22.72
N ALA A 214 11.18 4.85 -21.89
CA ALA A 214 10.33 5.07 -20.73
C ALA A 214 10.98 4.55 -19.44
N PHE A 215 10.55 5.12 -18.30
CA PHE A 215 10.90 4.64 -16.97
C PHE A 215 9.63 4.20 -16.23
N GLY A 216 9.57 2.93 -15.81
CA GLY A 216 8.50 2.41 -14.98
C GLY A 216 8.94 2.30 -13.53
N LEU A 217 8.33 3.09 -12.66
CA LEU A 217 8.71 3.21 -11.26
C LEU A 217 7.61 2.66 -10.35
N GLY A 218 8.02 2.02 -9.25
CA GLY A 218 7.12 1.66 -8.17
C GLY A 218 6.86 2.80 -7.19
N GLU A 219 6.29 2.47 -6.06
CA GLU A 219 6.07 3.44 -4.99
C GLU A 219 7.41 3.84 -4.34
N PRO A 220 7.65 5.14 -4.15
CA PRO A 220 8.87 5.61 -3.49
C PRO A 220 8.87 5.21 -2.01
N LYS A 221 9.99 4.67 -1.54
CA LYS A 221 10.24 4.43 -0.11
C LYS A 221 11.52 5.10 0.35
N GLY A 222 12.37 5.42 -0.59
CA GLY A 222 13.63 6.11 -0.46
C GLY A 222 13.91 7.03 -1.65
N LEU A 223 15.17 7.36 -1.87
CA LEU A 223 15.57 8.26 -2.96
C LEU A 223 15.71 7.57 -4.32
N GLU A 224 15.63 6.26 -4.41
CA GLU A 224 15.74 5.52 -5.67
C GLU A 224 14.74 6.01 -6.72
N PHE A 225 13.52 6.33 -6.28
CA PHE A 225 12.51 6.97 -7.13
C PHE A 225 12.96 8.34 -7.64
N ALA A 226 13.59 9.14 -6.76
CA ALA A 226 14.05 10.49 -7.10
C ALA A 226 15.23 10.46 -8.07
N PHE A 227 16.16 9.51 -7.90
CA PHE A 227 17.27 9.28 -8.82
C PHE A 227 16.77 8.89 -10.22
N ALA A 228 15.84 7.96 -10.31
CA ALA A 228 15.25 7.55 -11.58
C ALA A 228 14.51 8.70 -12.27
N GLN A 229 13.79 9.53 -11.54
CA GLN A 229 13.16 10.75 -12.05
C GLN A 229 14.19 11.77 -12.57
N ARG A 230 15.32 11.95 -11.84
CA ARG A 230 16.42 12.82 -12.26
C ARG A 230 17.08 12.28 -13.54
N LEU A 231 17.30 10.98 -13.63
CA LEU A 231 17.85 10.35 -14.82
C LEU A 231 16.92 10.51 -16.04
N ALA A 232 15.64 10.22 -15.88
CA ALA A 232 14.66 10.43 -16.95
C ALA A 232 14.65 11.89 -17.45
N THR A 233 14.68 12.85 -16.51
CA THR A 233 14.70 14.28 -16.79
C THR A 233 15.97 14.70 -17.55
N THR A 234 17.14 14.31 -17.07
CA THR A 234 18.42 14.67 -17.70
C THR A 234 18.69 13.94 -19.02
N PHE A 235 18.20 12.71 -19.14
CA PHE A 235 18.19 11.96 -20.41
C PHE A 235 17.28 12.61 -21.46
N GLY A 236 16.20 13.28 -21.03
CA GLY A 236 15.29 14.03 -21.87
C GLY A 236 13.98 13.30 -22.21
N THR A 237 13.65 12.20 -21.53
CA THR A 237 12.36 11.52 -21.74
C THR A 237 11.27 12.08 -20.83
N PRO A 238 10.07 12.36 -21.37
CA PRO A 238 8.91 12.72 -20.55
C PRO A 238 8.16 11.49 -20.01
N ASN A 239 8.49 10.29 -20.46
CA ASN A 239 7.71 9.08 -20.26
C ASN A 239 8.12 8.36 -18.97
N VAL A 240 7.55 8.77 -17.85
CA VAL A 240 7.72 8.13 -16.55
C VAL A 240 6.38 7.58 -16.08
N ILE A 241 6.28 6.27 -15.89
CA ILE A 241 5.08 5.59 -15.41
C ILE A 241 5.25 5.36 -13.91
N THR A 242 4.24 5.68 -13.11
CA THR A 242 4.24 5.45 -11.65
C THR A 242 2.89 4.89 -11.21
N PRO A 243 2.77 4.23 -10.04
CA PRO A 243 1.47 3.80 -9.52
C PRO A 243 0.56 4.98 -9.16
N GLY A 244 1.07 6.19 -9.12
CA GLY A 244 0.32 7.42 -8.80
C GLY A 244 -0.96 7.63 -9.59
N TRP A 245 -1.05 7.11 -10.82
CA TRP A 245 -2.26 7.22 -11.66
C TRP A 245 -3.52 6.63 -11.01
N CYS A 246 -3.38 5.69 -10.07
CA CYS A 246 -4.49 5.06 -9.33
C CYS A 246 -4.22 4.98 -7.81
N CYS A 247 -3.23 5.76 -7.31
CA CYS A 247 -2.81 5.73 -5.91
C CYS A 247 -2.38 7.12 -5.44
N GLY A 248 -3.30 7.84 -4.81
CA GLY A 248 -3.04 9.12 -4.15
C GLY A 248 -2.89 10.34 -5.05
N ILE A 249 -2.62 10.20 -6.36
CA ILE A 249 -2.53 11.38 -7.24
C ILE A 249 -3.89 11.98 -7.57
N PRO A 250 -4.95 11.22 -7.93
CA PRO A 250 -6.27 11.80 -8.12
C PRO A 250 -6.77 12.57 -6.91
N SER A 251 -6.71 11.98 -5.72
CA SER A 251 -7.14 12.63 -4.47
C SER A 251 -6.22 13.77 -4.04
N GLY A 252 -4.91 13.60 -4.15
CA GLY A 252 -3.93 14.65 -3.90
C GLY A 252 -4.07 15.83 -4.85
N MET A 253 -4.32 15.58 -6.14
CA MET A 253 -4.57 16.62 -7.13
C MET A 253 -5.90 17.34 -6.86
N ALA A 254 -6.95 16.62 -6.47
CA ALA A 254 -8.23 17.20 -6.07
C ALA A 254 -8.06 18.16 -4.88
N SER A 255 -7.32 17.77 -3.86
CA SER A 255 -6.96 18.63 -2.72
C SER A 255 -6.15 19.84 -3.16
N ALA A 256 -5.08 19.62 -3.95
CA ALA A 256 -4.19 20.68 -4.42
C ALA A 256 -4.90 21.71 -5.31
N LEU A 257 -5.86 21.28 -6.15
CA LEU A 257 -6.64 22.17 -7.01
C LEU A 257 -7.84 22.82 -6.28
N THR A 258 -8.20 22.31 -5.10
CA THR A 258 -9.28 22.88 -4.30
C THR A 258 -8.79 23.92 -3.30
N TYR A 259 -7.68 23.67 -2.59
CA TYR A 259 -7.15 24.61 -1.59
C TYR A 259 -5.63 24.83 -1.64
N GLY A 260 -4.94 24.23 -2.62
CA GLY A 260 -3.52 24.45 -2.85
C GLY A 260 -2.59 23.58 -1.99
N TRP A 261 -3.14 22.63 -1.24
CA TRP A 261 -2.41 21.77 -0.31
C TRP A 261 -2.89 20.33 -0.38
N ASN A 262 -2.00 19.41 -0.03
CA ASN A 262 -2.41 18.09 0.44
C ASN A 262 -2.86 18.19 1.90
N CYS A 263 -3.87 17.42 2.29
CA CYS A 263 -4.37 17.37 3.66
C CYS A 263 -4.25 15.96 4.24
N VAL A 264 -3.94 15.94 5.51
CA VAL A 264 -3.90 14.74 6.35
C VAL A 264 -4.66 14.98 7.64
N PRO A 265 -5.19 13.96 8.31
CA PRO A 265 -5.75 14.10 9.65
C PRO A 265 -4.76 14.71 10.63
N ASP A 266 -5.24 15.48 11.58
CA ASP A 266 -4.42 15.98 12.66
C ASP A 266 -4.03 14.84 13.61
N GLU A 267 -2.74 14.61 13.78
CA GLU A 267 -2.19 13.54 14.62
C GLU A 267 -1.89 14.00 16.07
N GLU A 268 -2.00 15.29 16.36
CA GLU A 268 -1.72 15.85 17.68
C GLU A 268 -2.98 16.02 18.52
N HIS A 269 -4.09 16.35 17.87
CA HIS A 269 -5.36 16.60 18.55
C HIS A 269 -6.42 15.60 18.09
N PRO A 270 -7.03 14.82 19.01
CA PRO A 270 -8.03 13.84 18.62
C PRO A 270 -9.30 14.52 18.08
N PRO A 271 -9.85 14.05 16.94
CA PRO A 271 -11.13 14.50 16.43
C PRO A 271 -12.30 14.04 17.32
N ARG A 272 -13.47 14.65 17.16
CA ARG A 272 -14.74 14.16 17.72
C ARG A 272 -15.47 13.19 16.79
N LEU A 273 -15.14 13.24 15.50
CA LEU A 273 -15.66 12.33 14.50
C LEU A 273 -14.57 11.97 13.51
N MET A 274 -14.41 10.70 13.29
CA MET A 274 -13.53 10.13 12.24
C MET A 274 -14.39 9.49 11.16
N VAL A 275 -14.09 9.81 9.90
CA VAL A 275 -14.64 9.12 8.74
C VAL A 275 -13.51 8.36 8.07
N LEU A 276 -13.56 7.04 8.08
CA LEU A 276 -12.68 6.16 7.32
C LEU A 276 -13.36 5.81 5.99
N TRP A 277 -12.90 6.40 4.90
CA TRP A 277 -13.51 6.23 3.59
C TRP A 277 -12.62 5.36 2.70
N ALA A 278 -13.05 4.13 2.44
CA ALA A 278 -12.33 3.15 1.63
C ALA A 278 -10.90 2.83 2.16
N ILE A 279 -10.73 2.87 3.46
CA ILE A 279 -9.48 2.55 4.14
C ILE A 279 -9.74 1.69 5.38
N ASN A 280 -8.94 0.64 5.56
CA ASN A 280 -8.89 -0.12 6.80
C ASN A 280 -7.72 0.36 7.64
N ASN A 281 -8.01 1.16 8.66
CA ASN A 281 -6.99 1.82 9.48
C ASN A 281 -6.08 0.81 10.21
N ASN A 282 -6.59 -0.37 10.54
CA ASN A 282 -5.81 -1.41 11.25
C ASN A 282 -4.80 -2.14 10.36
N HIS A 283 -4.98 -2.09 9.04
CA HIS A 283 -4.16 -2.86 8.08
C HIS A 283 -3.47 -2.00 7.02
N THR A 284 -3.74 -0.70 7.00
CA THR A 284 -3.21 0.21 5.98
C THR A 284 -2.25 1.21 6.62
N SER A 285 -1.02 1.26 6.11
CA SER A 285 -0.12 2.37 6.36
C SER A 285 -0.62 3.62 5.64
N GLY A 286 -0.57 4.77 6.30
CA GLY A 286 -1.08 6.04 5.77
C GLY A 286 -2.53 6.33 6.19
N GLY A 287 -3.10 5.55 7.10
CA GLY A 287 -4.30 5.90 7.85
C GLY A 287 -4.01 6.89 8.98
N ILE A 288 -5.00 7.14 9.82
CA ILE A 288 -4.81 7.84 11.08
C ILE A 288 -3.87 6.99 11.95
N ARG A 289 -2.85 7.59 12.56
CA ARG A 289 -1.93 6.86 13.44
C ARG A 289 -2.70 6.11 14.49
N ARG A 290 -2.30 4.88 14.77
CA ARG A 290 -3.02 3.99 15.67
C ARG A 290 -3.23 4.61 17.05
N GLU A 291 -2.21 5.24 17.59
CA GLU A 291 -2.28 5.92 18.90
C GLU A 291 -3.33 7.05 18.89
N THR A 292 -3.36 7.88 17.85
CA THR A 292 -4.35 8.96 17.69
C THR A 292 -5.75 8.39 17.49
N PHE A 293 -5.87 7.32 16.70
CA PHE A 293 -7.13 6.62 16.47
C PHE A 293 -7.71 6.02 17.75
N GLU A 294 -6.90 5.29 18.52
CA GLU A 294 -7.29 4.69 19.80
C GLU A 294 -7.63 5.78 20.83
N LYS A 295 -6.80 6.81 20.97
CA LYS A 295 -7.08 7.95 21.88
C LYS A 295 -8.38 8.68 21.51
N ALA A 296 -8.68 8.85 20.25
CA ALA A 296 -9.93 9.46 19.81
C ALA A 296 -11.14 8.62 20.22
N LEU A 297 -11.10 7.29 19.97
CA LEU A 297 -12.16 6.37 20.37
C LEU A 297 -12.35 6.33 21.91
N ASP A 298 -11.25 6.25 22.66
CA ASP A 298 -11.28 6.26 24.13
C ASP A 298 -11.86 7.57 24.70
N SER A 299 -11.69 8.67 23.95
CA SER A 299 -12.27 9.98 24.27
C SER A 299 -13.73 10.13 23.83
N GLY A 300 -14.34 9.07 23.28
CA GLY A 300 -15.74 9.05 22.84
C GLY A 300 -15.97 9.66 21.45
N ALA A 301 -14.93 9.73 20.61
CA ALA A 301 -15.10 10.13 19.22
C ALA A 301 -15.99 9.13 18.47
N LYS A 302 -16.87 9.63 17.61
CA LYS A 302 -17.68 8.80 16.73
C LYS A 302 -16.88 8.31 15.52
N LEU A 303 -17.21 7.13 15.04
CA LEU A 303 -16.57 6.50 13.88
C LEU A 303 -17.60 6.21 12.78
N ILE A 304 -17.37 6.74 11.59
CA ILE A 304 -18.08 6.37 10.37
C ILE A 304 -17.12 5.62 9.44
N VAL A 305 -17.53 4.46 8.94
CA VAL A 305 -16.75 3.69 7.97
C VAL A 305 -17.53 3.54 6.67
N VAL A 306 -16.92 3.94 5.56
CA VAL A 306 -17.46 3.82 4.21
C VAL A 306 -16.68 2.75 3.46
N ASP A 307 -17.21 1.54 3.40
CA ASP A 307 -16.59 0.38 2.75
C ASP A 307 -17.68 -0.64 2.34
N PRO A 308 -17.60 -1.26 1.16
CA PRO A 308 -18.54 -2.32 0.77
C PRO A 308 -18.40 -3.60 1.62
N ARG A 309 -17.28 -3.78 2.31
CA ARG A 309 -16.99 -4.90 3.22
C ARG A 309 -17.18 -4.48 4.67
N LYS A 310 -17.64 -5.41 5.51
CA LYS A 310 -17.64 -5.21 6.96
C LYS A 310 -16.24 -5.53 7.52
N ILE A 311 -15.30 -4.64 7.24
CA ILE A 311 -13.94 -4.72 7.79
C ILE A 311 -13.94 -4.55 9.31
N ASP A 312 -12.85 -4.90 9.99
CA ASP A 312 -12.74 -4.81 11.46
C ASP A 312 -13.08 -3.42 12.02
N THR A 313 -12.62 -2.33 11.38
CA THR A 313 -13.01 -0.97 11.77
C THR A 313 -14.50 -0.69 11.53
N ALA A 314 -15.13 -1.29 10.51
CA ALA A 314 -16.58 -1.19 10.30
C ALA A 314 -17.40 -1.95 11.37
N SER A 315 -16.80 -2.96 11.99
CA SER A 315 -17.45 -3.74 13.05
C SER A 315 -17.57 -2.98 14.38
N ILE A 316 -16.75 -1.95 14.58
CA ILE A 316 -16.76 -1.07 15.76
C ILE A 316 -17.31 0.33 15.47
N ALA A 317 -17.72 0.60 14.21
CA ALA A 317 -18.19 1.90 13.80
C ALA A 317 -19.60 2.22 14.34
N ASP A 318 -19.84 3.49 14.71
CA ASP A 318 -21.19 4.00 15.01
C ASP A 318 -22.10 3.97 13.76
N LEU A 319 -21.49 4.13 12.58
CA LEU A 319 -22.21 4.09 11.31
C LEU A 319 -21.34 3.45 10.22
N TRP A 320 -21.80 2.30 9.69
CA TRP A 320 -21.18 1.66 8.55
C TRP A 320 -22.00 1.92 7.27
N ILE A 321 -21.35 2.50 6.26
CA ILE A 321 -21.94 2.82 4.95
C ILE A 321 -21.48 1.76 3.94
N ARG A 322 -22.34 0.79 3.65
CA ARG A 322 -22.11 -0.26 2.66
C ARG A 322 -22.53 0.23 1.27
N LEU A 323 -21.61 0.93 0.60
CA LEU A 323 -21.91 1.50 -0.71
C LEU A 323 -21.65 0.50 -1.86
N ARG A 324 -22.28 0.75 -3.01
CA ARG A 324 -21.92 0.08 -4.27
C ARG A 324 -20.47 0.43 -4.62
N PRO A 325 -19.59 -0.57 -4.95
CA PRO A 325 -18.24 -0.27 -5.41
C PRO A 325 -18.21 0.71 -6.58
N ASN A 326 -17.29 1.68 -6.52
CA ASN A 326 -17.11 2.74 -7.53
C ASN A 326 -18.22 3.81 -7.58
N SER A 327 -18.96 4.00 -6.49
CA SER A 327 -19.99 5.07 -6.40
C SER A 327 -19.66 6.16 -5.37
N ASP A 328 -18.41 6.26 -4.97
CA ASP A 328 -17.92 7.17 -3.94
C ASP A 328 -18.21 8.64 -4.26
N GLY A 329 -17.99 9.06 -5.51
CA GLY A 329 -18.30 10.40 -5.98
C GLY A 329 -19.79 10.75 -5.86
N ALA A 330 -20.69 9.80 -6.17
CA ALA A 330 -22.13 9.99 -6.02
C ALA A 330 -22.52 10.17 -4.55
N LEU A 331 -21.94 9.35 -3.65
CA LEU A 331 -22.17 9.50 -2.20
C LEU A 331 -21.69 10.87 -1.71
N ALA A 332 -20.47 11.29 -2.09
CA ALA A 332 -19.92 12.60 -1.71
C ALA A 332 -20.82 13.77 -2.17
N MET A 333 -21.30 13.72 -3.41
CA MET A 333 -22.25 14.72 -3.94
C MET A 333 -23.60 14.68 -3.20
N GLY A 334 -24.08 13.49 -2.81
CA GLY A 334 -25.27 13.35 -1.97
C GLY A 334 -25.13 13.98 -0.59
N LEU A 335 -23.95 13.82 0.05
CA LEU A 335 -23.63 14.46 1.32
C LEU A 335 -23.58 15.99 1.17
N LEU A 336 -22.91 16.49 0.13
CA LEU A 336 -22.87 17.93 -0.19
C LEU A 336 -24.27 18.50 -0.37
N LYS A 337 -25.15 17.77 -1.10
CA LYS A 337 -26.53 18.19 -1.31
C LYS A 337 -27.28 18.40 0.01
N VAL A 338 -27.24 17.43 0.91
CA VAL A 338 -27.89 17.55 2.22
C VAL A 338 -27.30 18.70 3.04
N ILE A 339 -25.97 18.82 3.11
CA ILE A 339 -25.29 19.85 3.89
C ILE A 339 -25.67 21.25 3.39
N VAL A 340 -25.72 21.45 2.09
CA VAL A 340 -26.05 22.75 1.48
C VAL A 340 -27.53 23.04 1.60
N GLU A 341 -28.42 22.10 1.31
CA GLU A 341 -29.88 22.29 1.42
C GLU A 341 -30.37 22.52 2.84
N ASP A 342 -29.75 21.83 3.82
CA ASP A 342 -30.06 22.03 5.25
C ASP A 342 -29.34 23.22 5.88
N GLY A 343 -28.47 23.94 5.13
CA GLY A 343 -27.71 25.10 5.60
C GLY A 343 -26.67 24.75 6.68
N LEU A 344 -26.11 23.54 6.67
CA LEU A 344 -25.19 23.01 7.69
C LEU A 344 -23.71 23.32 7.40
N TYR A 345 -23.41 24.10 6.36
CA TYR A 345 -22.06 24.56 6.03
C TYR A 345 -21.68 25.80 6.87
N ASP A 346 -20.38 26.08 6.95
CA ASP A 346 -19.87 27.32 7.59
C ASP A 346 -20.08 28.49 6.66
N LYS A 347 -21.19 29.23 6.86
CA LYS A 347 -21.61 30.30 5.99
C LYS A 347 -20.61 31.45 5.92
N GLU A 348 -20.05 31.89 7.05
CA GLU A 348 -19.06 32.96 7.09
C GLU A 348 -17.79 32.56 6.34
N PHE A 349 -17.34 31.32 6.52
CA PHE A 349 -16.19 30.78 5.81
C PHE A 349 -16.44 30.70 4.30
N VAL A 350 -17.59 30.20 3.89
CA VAL A 350 -17.96 30.03 2.48
C VAL A 350 -18.05 31.41 1.79
N ASP A 351 -18.75 32.36 2.37
CA ASP A 351 -18.92 33.71 1.81
C ASP A 351 -17.56 34.41 1.62
N LYS A 352 -16.64 34.24 2.56
CA LYS A 352 -15.35 34.94 2.54
C LYS A 352 -14.25 34.19 1.79
N TRP A 353 -14.19 32.85 1.93
CA TRP A 353 -13.04 32.07 1.54
C TRP A 353 -13.29 31.01 0.46
N CYS A 354 -14.49 30.85 -0.06
CA CYS A 354 -14.78 29.95 -1.16
C CYS A 354 -15.08 30.72 -2.47
N ASP A 355 -14.66 30.15 -3.59
CA ASP A 355 -14.96 30.62 -4.95
C ASP A 355 -15.80 29.55 -5.66
N GLY A 356 -16.91 29.94 -6.31
CA GLY A 356 -17.81 29.06 -7.08
C GLY A 356 -18.84 28.29 -6.24
N PHE A 357 -19.16 28.72 -5.03
CA PHE A 357 -20.19 28.06 -4.20
C PHE A 357 -21.60 28.17 -4.83
N ASP A 358 -21.93 29.28 -5.47
CA ASP A 358 -23.18 29.46 -6.21
C ASP A 358 -23.35 28.49 -7.38
N LEU A 359 -22.24 28.09 -8.00
CA LEU A 359 -22.22 27.08 -9.05
C LEU A 359 -22.45 25.69 -8.45
N LEU A 360 -21.88 25.41 -7.26
CA LEU A 360 -22.14 24.17 -6.54
C LEU A 360 -23.63 24.06 -6.19
N GLU A 361 -24.24 25.13 -5.63
CA GLU A 361 -25.67 25.11 -5.32
C GLU A 361 -26.55 24.81 -6.56
N LYS A 362 -26.16 25.33 -7.72
CA LYS A 362 -26.86 25.04 -8.98
C LYS A 362 -26.70 23.58 -9.38
N GLU A 363 -25.47 23.03 -9.30
CA GLU A 363 -25.19 21.62 -9.61
C GLU A 363 -25.96 20.68 -8.69
N LEU A 364 -25.96 20.94 -7.37
CA LEU A 364 -26.66 20.11 -6.39
C LEU A 364 -28.19 20.06 -6.61
N LYS A 365 -28.81 21.06 -7.26
CA LYS A 365 -30.22 21.04 -7.63
C LYS A 365 -30.54 20.17 -8.84
N THR A 366 -29.54 19.74 -9.61
CA THR A 366 -29.74 18.98 -10.86
C THR A 366 -30.12 17.52 -10.62
N PHE A 367 -29.99 17.01 -9.40
CA PHE A 367 -30.29 15.62 -9.03
C PHE A 367 -30.99 15.51 -7.67
N SER A 368 -31.59 14.37 -7.40
CA SER A 368 -32.31 14.06 -6.16
C SER A 368 -31.52 13.06 -5.30
N LEU A 369 -31.79 13.01 -4.00
CA LEU A 369 -31.23 11.97 -3.11
C LEU A 369 -31.71 10.56 -3.50
N LYS A 370 -32.86 10.44 -4.15
CA LYS A 370 -33.33 9.16 -4.67
C LYS A 370 -32.43 8.62 -5.77
N GLU A 371 -31.96 9.47 -6.68
CA GLU A 371 -30.98 9.10 -7.71
C GLU A 371 -29.64 8.69 -7.07
N VAL A 372 -29.22 9.37 -6.02
CA VAL A 372 -28.02 8.99 -5.25
C VAL A 372 -28.19 7.63 -4.59
N GLU A 373 -29.33 7.37 -3.95
CA GLU A 373 -29.66 6.05 -3.38
C GLU A 373 -29.62 4.93 -4.43
N GLU A 374 -30.23 5.15 -5.59
CA GLU A 374 -30.25 4.18 -6.70
C GLU A 374 -28.84 3.82 -7.19
N VAL A 375 -27.98 4.81 -7.26
CA VAL A 375 -26.59 4.63 -7.71
C VAL A 375 -25.69 4.03 -6.64
N THR A 376 -25.80 4.53 -5.41
CA THR A 376 -24.90 4.14 -4.31
C THR A 376 -25.35 2.91 -3.52
N TRP A 377 -26.63 2.56 -3.63
CA TRP A 377 -27.33 1.58 -2.81
C TRP A 377 -27.43 1.96 -1.34
N VAL A 378 -27.11 3.19 -0.98
CA VAL A 378 -27.22 3.73 0.36
C VAL A 378 -28.55 4.45 0.52
N PRO A 379 -29.41 4.07 1.50
CA PRO A 379 -30.71 4.70 1.68
C PRO A 379 -30.62 6.21 1.93
N GLN A 380 -31.55 7.01 1.40
CA GLN A 380 -31.60 8.47 1.55
C GLN A 380 -31.52 8.91 3.01
N ALA A 381 -32.22 8.19 3.89
CA ALA A 381 -32.19 8.46 5.33
C ALA A 381 -30.77 8.28 5.91
N THR A 382 -30.02 7.29 5.46
CA THR A 382 -28.63 7.03 5.88
C THR A 382 -27.70 8.11 5.34
N ILE A 383 -27.85 8.52 4.08
CA ILE A 383 -27.09 9.63 3.47
C ILE A 383 -27.33 10.91 4.27
N SER A 384 -28.59 11.24 4.56
CA SER A 384 -28.98 12.43 5.31
C SER A 384 -28.45 12.37 6.75
N HIS A 385 -28.48 11.22 7.41
CA HIS A 385 -27.93 11.03 8.74
C HIS A 385 -26.40 11.23 8.74
N PHE A 386 -25.70 10.62 7.83
CA PHE A 386 -24.24 10.79 7.67
C PHE A 386 -23.88 12.27 7.45
N ALA A 387 -24.53 12.93 6.49
CA ALA A 387 -24.27 14.33 6.18
C ALA A 387 -24.43 15.24 7.39
N ARG A 388 -25.56 15.10 8.13
CA ARG A 388 -25.82 15.88 9.34
C ARG A 388 -24.82 15.57 10.45
N LEU A 389 -24.53 14.30 10.69
CA LEU A 389 -23.55 13.89 11.70
C LEU A 389 -22.19 14.50 11.42
N TYR A 390 -21.70 14.43 10.18
CA TYR A 390 -20.41 14.99 9.78
C TYR A 390 -20.38 16.52 9.90
N ALA A 391 -21.40 17.20 9.44
CA ALA A 391 -21.44 18.67 9.45
C ALA A 391 -21.59 19.28 10.86
N THR A 392 -22.22 18.56 11.80
CA THR A 392 -22.53 19.09 13.14
C THR A 392 -21.58 18.58 14.23
N THR A 393 -20.82 17.51 14.02
CA THR A 393 -19.83 17.01 14.98
C THR A 393 -18.45 17.57 14.63
N LYS A 394 -17.94 18.49 15.43
CA LYS A 394 -16.66 19.19 15.16
C LYS A 394 -15.71 19.09 16.37
N PRO A 395 -14.39 18.96 16.13
CA PRO A 395 -13.72 18.77 14.85
C PRO A 395 -13.97 17.38 14.28
N ALA A 396 -14.00 17.28 12.95
CA ALA A 396 -14.13 16.01 12.23
C ALA A 396 -13.04 15.86 11.18
N THR A 397 -12.63 14.62 10.92
CA THR A 397 -11.65 14.29 9.88
C THR A 397 -12.16 13.21 8.94
N ILE A 398 -11.75 13.27 7.68
CA ILE A 398 -12.00 12.24 6.66
C ILE A 398 -10.65 11.67 6.23
N GLN A 399 -10.34 10.47 6.65
CA GLN A 399 -9.24 9.71 6.08
C GLN A 399 -9.76 8.88 4.91
N TRP A 400 -9.24 9.13 3.73
CA TRP A 400 -9.61 8.40 2.53
C TRP A 400 -8.54 7.42 2.05
N GLY A 401 -8.96 6.37 1.34
CA GLY A 401 -8.09 5.36 0.78
C GLY A 401 -8.18 5.28 -0.75
N ASN A 402 -7.36 4.43 -1.32
CA ASN A 402 -7.16 4.31 -2.77
C ASN A 402 -8.39 3.91 -3.59
N ALA A 403 -9.51 3.51 -2.98
CA ALA A 403 -10.70 3.21 -3.76
C ALA A 403 -11.25 4.47 -4.45
N LEU A 404 -11.07 5.66 -3.87
CA LEU A 404 -11.42 6.93 -4.50
C LEU A 404 -10.55 7.23 -5.73
N ASP A 405 -9.33 6.69 -5.78
CA ASP A 405 -8.36 6.92 -6.85
C ASP A 405 -8.47 5.89 -8.01
N THR A 406 -9.31 4.86 -7.89
CA THR A 406 -9.35 3.73 -8.83
C THR A 406 -10.59 3.71 -9.71
N SER A 407 -11.01 4.87 -10.20
CA SER A 407 -12.22 5.07 -10.98
C SER A 407 -11.98 5.98 -12.18
N ALA A 408 -12.76 5.79 -13.24
CA ALA A 408 -12.82 6.72 -14.37
C ALA A 408 -13.37 8.12 -14.00
N ILE A 409 -13.80 8.31 -12.76
CA ILE A 409 -14.23 9.60 -12.17
C ILE A 409 -13.47 9.87 -10.86
N ALA A 410 -12.23 9.40 -10.74
CA ALA A 410 -11.45 9.52 -9.52
C ALA A 410 -11.26 10.98 -9.09
N PHE A 411 -10.83 11.85 -10.00
CA PHE A 411 -10.59 13.26 -9.70
C PHE A 411 -11.86 14.01 -9.30
N PRO A 412 -12.98 13.96 -10.07
CA PRO A 412 -14.22 14.63 -9.67
C PRO A 412 -14.79 14.13 -8.33
N GLY A 413 -14.73 12.84 -8.08
CA GLY A 413 -15.21 12.24 -6.83
C GLY A 413 -14.38 12.69 -5.62
N ALA A 414 -13.06 12.64 -5.73
CA ALA A 414 -12.15 13.14 -4.69
C ALA A 414 -12.32 14.65 -4.46
N LYS A 415 -12.59 15.43 -5.52
CA LYS A 415 -12.87 16.86 -5.39
C LYS A 415 -14.14 17.13 -4.58
N ALA A 416 -15.19 16.32 -4.74
CA ALA A 416 -16.39 16.43 -3.90
C ALA A 416 -16.07 16.20 -2.40
N VAL A 417 -15.22 15.22 -2.08
CA VAL A 417 -14.77 14.99 -0.69
C VAL A 417 -13.88 16.15 -0.18
N ALA A 418 -13.01 16.71 -1.02
CA ALA A 418 -12.21 17.88 -0.65
C ALA A 418 -13.10 19.10 -0.31
N ILE A 419 -14.17 19.31 -1.08
CA ILE A 419 -15.15 20.37 -0.80
C ILE A 419 -15.90 20.12 0.51
N LEU A 420 -16.31 18.87 0.81
CA LEU A 420 -16.92 18.52 2.11
C LEU A 420 -16.07 18.97 3.29
N ARG A 421 -14.76 18.68 3.26
CA ARG A 421 -13.81 19.09 4.31
C ARG A 421 -13.80 20.61 4.49
N ALA A 422 -13.80 21.35 3.37
CA ALA A 422 -13.67 22.80 3.39
C ALA A 422 -14.93 23.50 3.93
N ILE A 423 -16.10 23.24 3.31
CA ILE A 423 -17.33 23.99 3.63
C ILE A 423 -17.90 23.68 5.03
N THR A 424 -17.46 22.57 5.64
CA THR A 424 -17.90 22.22 7.01
C THR A 424 -16.99 22.77 8.11
N GLY A 425 -15.95 23.55 7.76
CA GLY A 425 -15.06 24.21 8.73
C GLY A 425 -14.10 23.25 9.45
N ASN A 426 -13.79 22.10 8.84
CA ASN A 426 -12.85 21.12 9.39
C ASN A 426 -11.44 21.25 8.80
N LEU A 427 -11.21 22.23 7.91
CA LEU A 427 -9.96 22.40 7.19
C LEU A 427 -8.97 23.24 7.99
N ASN A 428 -7.78 22.70 8.23
CA ASN A 428 -6.66 23.34 8.93
C ASN A 428 -7.02 23.86 10.34
N VAL A 429 -7.71 23.02 11.09
CA VAL A 429 -8.09 23.26 12.50
C VAL A 429 -7.65 22.08 13.38
N PRO A 430 -7.36 22.32 14.68
CA PRO A 430 -7.03 21.23 15.61
C PRO A 430 -8.10 20.13 15.63
N GLY A 431 -7.66 18.87 15.49
CA GLY A 431 -8.53 17.69 15.40
C GLY A 431 -9.29 17.54 14.08
N GLY A 432 -9.06 18.41 13.11
CA GLY A 432 -9.59 18.32 11.74
C GLY A 432 -8.56 17.85 10.72
N GLU A 433 -8.56 18.50 9.55
CA GLU A 433 -7.64 18.26 8.46
C GLU A 433 -6.47 19.24 8.49
N MET A 434 -5.24 18.75 8.51
CA MET A 434 -4.04 19.59 8.47
C MET A 434 -3.51 19.77 7.06
N PHE A 435 -3.04 20.98 6.73
CA PHE A 435 -2.24 21.20 5.53
C PHE A 435 -0.85 20.58 5.71
N LEU A 436 -0.52 19.65 4.84
CA LEU A 436 0.75 18.93 4.90
C LEU A 436 1.92 19.88 4.62
N THR A 437 2.78 20.10 5.60
CA THR A 437 4.00 20.89 5.47
C THR A 437 5.21 19.94 5.42
N PRO A 438 5.85 19.77 4.26
CA PRO A 438 6.99 18.87 4.14
C PRO A 438 8.15 19.33 5.03
N ALA A 439 8.90 18.37 5.58
CA ALA A 439 10.16 18.64 6.29
C ALA A 439 11.13 19.47 5.42
N PRO A 440 12.05 20.24 6.02
CA PRO A 440 13.00 21.05 5.27
C PRO A 440 14.03 20.15 4.56
N PHE A 441 13.86 20.03 3.26
CA PHE A 441 14.74 19.30 2.36
C PHE A 441 14.68 19.89 0.95
N LEU A 442 15.58 19.51 0.10
CA LEU A 442 15.58 19.92 -1.31
C LEU A 442 14.29 19.44 -1.99
N ARG A 443 13.54 20.37 -2.57
CA ARG A 443 12.24 20.06 -3.18
C ARG A 443 12.40 19.10 -4.37
N PRO A 444 11.49 18.12 -4.56
CA PRO A 444 11.58 17.15 -5.64
C PRO A 444 11.82 17.77 -7.01
N GLY A 445 11.14 18.85 -7.36
CA GLY A 445 11.33 19.50 -8.66
C GLY A 445 12.73 20.10 -8.87
N LYS A 446 13.41 20.56 -7.79
CA LYS A 446 14.80 21.00 -7.83
C LYS A 446 15.74 19.80 -7.92
N PHE A 447 15.50 18.76 -7.14
CA PHE A 447 16.29 17.54 -7.20
C PHE A 447 16.18 16.86 -8.57
N PHE A 448 14.99 16.81 -9.18
CA PHE A 448 14.78 16.29 -10.54
C PHE A 448 15.32 17.20 -11.64
N LEU A 449 15.80 18.39 -11.32
CA LEU A 449 16.32 19.40 -12.26
C LEU A 449 15.28 19.89 -13.28
N LEU A 450 13.98 19.91 -12.94
CA LEU A 450 12.89 20.25 -13.85
C LEU A 450 12.99 21.68 -14.40
N SER A 451 13.58 22.63 -13.67
CA SER A 451 13.80 24.00 -14.13
C SER A 451 14.91 24.08 -15.20
N LYS A 452 15.92 23.21 -15.10
CA LYS A 452 17.06 23.16 -16.03
C LYS A 452 16.74 22.31 -17.28
N PHE A 453 15.99 21.26 -17.10
CA PHE A 453 15.55 20.32 -18.14
C PHE A 453 14.02 20.22 -18.09
N PRO A 454 13.29 21.20 -18.62
CA PRO A 454 11.84 21.14 -18.63
C PRO A 454 11.42 19.96 -19.52
N ARG A 455 10.57 19.10 -18.96
CA ARG A 455 10.01 17.98 -19.73
C ARG A 455 9.07 18.50 -20.81
N ASP A 456 9.24 18.01 -22.00
CA ASP A 456 8.27 18.26 -23.09
C ASP A 456 7.01 17.42 -22.82
N ARG A 457 6.03 18.05 -22.20
CA ARG A 457 4.78 17.41 -21.82
C ARG A 457 3.91 17.05 -23.02
N GLU A 458 4.03 17.79 -24.10
CA GLU A 458 3.31 17.51 -25.34
C GLU A 458 3.85 16.26 -26.04
N MET A 459 5.12 15.97 -25.83
CA MET A 459 5.77 14.76 -26.31
C MET A 459 5.58 13.54 -25.39
N ALA A 460 4.91 13.65 -24.26
CA ALA A 460 4.62 12.50 -23.41
C ALA A 460 3.50 11.64 -24.00
N VAL A 461 3.62 10.32 -23.93
CA VAL A 461 2.48 9.44 -24.21
C VAL A 461 1.37 9.73 -23.19
N GLY A 462 0.09 9.76 -23.63
CA GLY A 462 -1.00 10.21 -22.76
C GLY A 462 -1.01 11.73 -22.54
N GLY A 463 -0.49 12.51 -23.51
CA GLY A 463 -0.44 13.97 -23.47
C GLY A 463 -1.80 14.65 -23.23
N GLU A 464 -2.90 13.96 -23.52
CA GLU A 464 -4.26 14.38 -23.24
C GLU A 464 -4.57 14.46 -21.73
N PHE A 465 -3.90 13.66 -20.88
CA PHE A 465 -4.12 13.63 -19.42
C PHE A 465 -3.27 14.69 -18.71
N LYS A 466 -3.60 15.96 -18.89
CA LYS A 466 -2.77 17.09 -18.46
C LYS A 466 -2.57 17.18 -16.94
N LEU A 467 -3.51 16.69 -16.13
CA LEU A 467 -3.32 16.65 -14.66
C LEU A 467 -2.32 15.57 -14.23
N ALA A 468 -2.28 14.43 -14.93
CA ALA A 468 -1.24 13.43 -14.73
C ALA A 468 0.15 13.99 -15.05
N LEU A 469 0.28 14.66 -16.18
CA LEU A 469 1.53 15.30 -16.60
C LEU A 469 1.98 16.42 -15.66
N ARG A 470 1.05 17.09 -15.00
CA ARG A 470 1.38 18.08 -13.95
C ARG A 470 2.13 17.41 -12.78
N SER A 471 1.82 16.16 -12.48
CA SER A 471 2.52 15.34 -11.47
C SER A 471 3.74 14.60 -12.04
N ALA A 472 4.13 14.91 -13.28
CA ALA A 472 5.29 14.36 -13.98
C ALA A 472 5.27 12.84 -14.19
N PHE A 473 4.10 12.27 -14.48
CA PHE A 473 3.96 10.86 -14.86
C PHE A 473 2.97 10.69 -16.03
N VAL A 474 3.02 9.51 -16.65
CA VAL A 474 2.09 9.08 -17.71
C VAL A 474 1.29 7.86 -17.23
N PRO A 475 0.01 7.70 -17.67
CA PRO A 475 -0.79 6.53 -17.32
C PRO A 475 -0.24 5.25 -17.97
N PRO A 476 -0.33 4.07 -17.29
CA PRO A 476 0.17 2.81 -17.83
C PRO A 476 -0.40 2.40 -19.17
N HIS A 477 -1.71 2.63 -19.41
CA HIS A 477 -2.34 2.27 -20.68
C HIS A 477 -1.75 3.05 -21.86
N ALA A 478 -1.42 4.34 -21.68
CA ALA A 478 -0.79 5.14 -22.72
C ALA A 478 0.60 4.61 -23.10
N PHE A 479 1.37 4.15 -22.10
CA PHE A 479 2.63 3.43 -22.33
C PHE A 479 2.39 2.11 -23.09
N ILE A 480 1.47 1.28 -22.64
CA ILE A 480 1.14 -0.01 -23.25
C ILE A 480 0.71 0.19 -24.71
N ASP A 481 -0.20 1.12 -24.94
CA ASP A 481 -0.72 1.41 -26.28
C ASP A 481 0.38 1.92 -27.21
N SER A 482 1.23 2.83 -26.76
CA SER A 482 2.38 3.32 -27.52
C SER A 482 3.34 2.19 -27.93
N VAL A 483 3.64 1.25 -27.04
CA VAL A 483 4.50 0.09 -27.37
C VAL A 483 3.83 -0.81 -28.41
N ILE A 484 2.53 -1.08 -28.30
CA ILE A 484 1.80 -2.02 -29.14
C ILE A 484 1.47 -1.44 -30.51
N THR A 485 0.94 -0.23 -30.55
CA THR A 485 0.40 0.41 -31.77
C THR A 485 1.39 1.33 -32.46
N GLY A 486 2.37 1.88 -31.73
CA GLY A 486 3.28 2.89 -32.21
C GLY A 486 2.69 4.31 -32.21
N GLU A 487 1.53 4.53 -31.61
CA GLU A 487 0.88 5.84 -31.54
C GLU A 487 0.98 6.47 -30.15
N PRO A 488 1.24 7.76 -30.04
CA PRO A 488 1.57 8.75 -31.11
C PRO A 488 2.98 8.55 -31.68
N TYR A 489 3.81 7.73 -31.04
CA TYR A 489 5.11 7.23 -31.47
C TYR A 489 5.42 5.96 -30.67
N GLN A 490 6.33 5.14 -31.15
CA GLN A 490 6.62 3.88 -30.47
C GLN A 490 7.67 4.04 -29.35
N ILE A 491 7.31 3.73 -28.14
CA ILE A 491 8.28 3.47 -27.06
C ILE A 491 8.97 2.14 -27.37
N LYS A 492 10.29 2.18 -27.44
CA LYS A 492 11.14 1.04 -27.81
C LYS A 492 11.88 0.41 -26.66
N ALA A 493 12.24 1.21 -25.66
CA ALA A 493 12.92 0.70 -24.47
C ALA A 493 12.24 1.18 -23.20
N ALA A 494 12.31 0.34 -22.16
CA ALA A 494 11.85 0.72 -20.82
C ALA A 494 12.74 0.15 -19.73
N LEU A 495 12.94 0.95 -18.69
CA LEU A 495 13.65 0.58 -17.47
C LEU A 495 12.63 0.53 -16.31
N PHE A 496 12.57 -0.59 -15.61
CA PHE A 496 11.64 -0.82 -14.50
C PHE A 496 12.41 -1.06 -13.20
N LEU A 497 12.01 -0.35 -12.15
CA LEU A 497 12.52 -0.56 -10.80
C LEU A 497 11.40 -0.35 -9.77
N LEU A 498 11.45 -1.06 -8.65
CA LEU A 498 10.46 -1.02 -7.56
C LEU A 498 9.05 -1.44 -7.99
N THR A 499 8.84 -2.01 -9.17
CA THR A 499 7.52 -2.26 -9.74
C THR A 499 7.42 -3.61 -10.47
N ASN A 500 6.21 -4.15 -10.54
CA ASN A 500 5.91 -5.38 -11.26
C ASN A 500 4.72 -5.15 -12.23
N PRO A 501 4.94 -4.45 -13.35
CA PRO A 501 3.90 -4.02 -14.30
C PRO A 501 2.95 -5.12 -14.77
N ILE A 502 3.46 -6.30 -15.13
CA ILE A 502 2.63 -7.42 -15.61
C ILE A 502 1.54 -7.79 -14.60
N LEU A 503 1.80 -7.61 -13.31
CA LEU A 503 0.84 -7.89 -12.25
C LEU A 503 0.05 -6.67 -11.79
N SER A 504 0.65 -5.48 -11.85
CA SER A 504 0.10 -4.27 -11.24
C SER A 504 -0.62 -3.34 -12.21
N TYR A 505 -0.28 -3.37 -13.51
CA TYR A 505 -0.98 -2.56 -14.50
C TYR A 505 -2.30 -3.24 -14.93
N PRO A 506 -3.31 -2.46 -15.34
CA PRO A 506 -4.56 -3.02 -15.82
C PRO A 506 -4.33 -3.81 -17.12
N ASP A 507 -5.20 -4.80 -17.37
CA ASP A 507 -5.10 -5.71 -18.51
C ASP A 507 -3.72 -6.40 -18.61
N SER A 508 -3.45 -7.32 -17.67
CA SER A 508 -2.18 -8.04 -17.59
C SER A 508 -1.78 -8.73 -18.90
N LYS A 509 -2.75 -9.19 -19.70
CA LYS A 509 -2.48 -9.84 -21.00
C LYS A 509 -1.93 -8.84 -22.00
N LYS A 510 -2.56 -7.68 -22.11
CA LYS A 510 -2.11 -6.60 -23.00
C LYS A 510 -0.78 -6.01 -22.52
N THR A 511 -0.60 -5.91 -21.19
CA THR A 511 0.68 -5.52 -20.60
C THR A 511 1.78 -6.51 -20.98
N TYR A 512 1.52 -7.82 -20.87
CA TYR A 512 2.47 -8.86 -21.26
C TYR A 512 2.84 -8.77 -22.75
N GLU A 513 1.83 -8.59 -23.64
CA GLU A 513 2.07 -8.34 -25.07
C GLU A 513 2.95 -7.12 -25.32
N ALA A 514 2.76 -6.03 -24.59
CA ALA A 514 3.63 -4.86 -24.69
C ALA A 514 5.09 -5.20 -24.33
N PHE A 515 5.30 -5.99 -23.27
CA PHE A 515 6.64 -6.44 -22.90
C PHE A 515 7.27 -7.33 -23.97
N GLU A 516 6.51 -8.19 -24.65
CA GLU A 516 7.02 -8.97 -25.78
C GLU A 516 7.48 -8.10 -26.95
N LYS A 517 6.81 -6.96 -27.18
CA LYS A 517 7.10 -6.03 -28.30
C LYS A 517 8.19 -5.00 -28.01
N LEU A 518 8.57 -4.78 -26.75
CA LEU A 518 9.67 -3.88 -26.41
C LEU A 518 10.96 -4.33 -27.10
N GLU A 519 11.68 -3.40 -27.73
CA GLU A 519 12.97 -3.67 -28.34
C GLU A 519 14.05 -3.92 -27.27
N PHE A 520 13.94 -3.23 -26.12
CA PHE A 520 14.87 -3.40 -25.01
C PHE A 520 14.18 -3.15 -23.65
N CYS A 521 14.39 -4.06 -22.70
CA CYS A 521 13.80 -4.01 -21.37
C CYS A 521 14.84 -4.27 -20.29
N VAL A 522 14.96 -3.34 -19.34
CA VAL A 522 15.80 -3.48 -18.15
C VAL A 522 14.91 -3.56 -16.92
N VAL A 523 15.17 -4.51 -16.02
CA VAL A 523 14.46 -4.63 -14.76
C VAL A 523 15.45 -4.74 -13.60
N SER A 524 15.31 -3.89 -12.60
CA SER A 524 15.97 -4.03 -11.30
C SER A 524 14.98 -4.66 -10.32
N GLU A 525 15.36 -5.79 -9.71
CA GLU A 525 14.42 -6.58 -8.89
C GLU A 525 15.17 -7.38 -7.80
N LEU A 526 14.44 -7.72 -6.74
CA LEU A 526 14.94 -8.57 -5.65
C LEU A 526 14.89 -10.07 -6.01
N PHE A 527 13.86 -10.46 -6.76
CA PHE A 527 13.53 -11.85 -7.07
C PHE A 527 13.15 -12.01 -8.54
N MET A 528 13.12 -13.23 -9.03
CA MET A 528 12.57 -13.52 -10.35
C MET A 528 11.04 -13.40 -10.30
N THR A 529 10.52 -12.24 -10.71
CA THR A 529 9.09 -11.96 -10.86
C THR A 529 8.63 -12.14 -12.31
N PRO A 530 7.31 -12.19 -12.60
CA PRO A 530 6.82 -12.20 -13.98
C PRO A 530 7.38 -11.06 -14.85
N THR A 531 7.55 -9.88 -14.30
CA THR A 531 8.17 -8.74 -15.02
C THR A 531 9.68 -8.93 -15.21
N ALA A 532 10.39 -9.39 -14.19
CA ALA A 532 11.81 -9.68 -14.24
C ALA A 532 12.12 -10.74 -15.33
N ALA A 533 11.27 -11.75 -15.47
CA ALA A 533 11.42 -12.80 -16.46
C ALA A 533 11.31 -12.31 -17.93
N MET A 534 10.80 -11.11 -18.14
CA MET A 534 10.66 -10.47 -19.47
C MET A 534 11.79 -9.48 -19.78
N ALA A 535 12.77 -9.30 -18.89
CA ALA A 535 13.89 -8.39 -19.12
C ALA A 535 14.89 -8.89 -20.16
N ASP A 536 15.63 -7.97 -20.78
CA ASP A 536 16.84 -8.25 -21.56
C ASP A 536 18.08 -8.18 -20.68
N ILE A 537 18.09 -7.21 -19.75
CA ILE A 537 19.07 -7.07 -18.67
C ILE A 537 18.32 -7.09 -17.34
N LEU A 538 18.72 -8.01 -16.46
CA LEU A 538 18.19 -8.13 -15.11
C LEU A 538 19.26 -7.71 -14.10
N LEU A 539 18.95 -6.70 -13.29
CA LEU A 539 19.85 -6.14 -12.29
C LEU A 539 19.43 -6.61 -10.89
N PRO A 540 20.36 -7.12 -10.07
CA PRO A 540 20.07 -7.52 -8.71
C PRO A 540 19.99 -6.31 -7.78
N ALA A 541 18.82 -6.03 -7.23
CA ALA A 541 18.61 -4.91 -6.32
C ALA A 541 19.04 -5.24 -4.88
N ALA A 542 19.72 -4.31 -4.21
CA ALA A 542 19.82 -4.28 -2.76
C ALA A 542 18.48 -3.80 -2.16
N TRP A 543 18.14 -4.33 -0.98
CA TRP A 543 16.91 -3.96 -0.29
C TRP A 543 17.20 -3.12 0.96
N GLY A 544 16.35 -2.22 1.28
CA GLY A 544 16.34 -1.31 2.42
C GLY A 544 17.54 -1.35 3.36
N MET A 545 17.62 -2.30 4.27
CA MET A 545 18.69 -2.37 5.28
C MET A 545 20.09 -2.77 4.73
N GLU A 546 20.24 -2.95 3.42
CA GLU A 546 21.49 -3.35 2.76
C GLU A 546 22.26 -2.15 2.17
N HIS A 547 21.74 -0.93 2.27
CA HIS A 547 22.40 0.32 1.84
C HIS A 547 21.94 1.50 2.69
N GLU A 548 22.70 2.60 2.61
CA GLU A 548 22.35 3.87 3.25
C GLU A 548 21.27 4.59 2.46
N GLU A 549 20.25 5.14 3.14
CA GLU A 549 19.14 5.82 2.47
C GLU A 549 18.38 6.80 3.37
N LEU A 550 17.56 7.66 2.75
CA LEU A 550 16.56 8.51 3.41
C LEU A 550 15.15 8.00 3.08
N GLY A 551 14.40 7.70 4.10
CA GLY A 551 12.97 7.41 3.97
C GLY A 551 12.21 8.67 3.62
N TYR A 552 11.66 8.67 2.40
CA TYR A 552 10.98 9.81 1.84
C TYR A 552 9.73 9.37 1.07
N TRP A 553 8.59 9.98 1.41
CA TRP A 553 7.35 9.81 0.68
C TRP A 553 6.79 11.17 0.28
N PRO A 554 6.90 11.58 -0.99
CA PRO A 554 6.49 12.91 -1.40
C PRO A 554 5.02 13.19 -1.14
N GLY A 555 4.72 14.22 -0.36
CA GLY A 555 3.38 14.72 -0.13
C GLY A 555 2.53 13.95 0.88
N TRP A 556 3.10 12.97 1.61
CA TRP A 556 2.36 12.18 2.61
C TRP A 556 2.89 12.33 4.03
N TYR A 557 4.22 12.60 4.20
CA TYR A 557 4.82 12.73 5.52
C TYR A 557 5.48 14.09 5.70
N GLU A 558 5.33 14.60 6.90
CA GLU A 558 5.97 15.82 7.37
C GLU A 558 7.39 15.56 7.88
N GLU A 559 7.95 14.39 7.58
CA GLU A 559 9.21 13.94 8.14
C GLU A 559 10.09 13.23 7.10
N ILE A 560 11.39 13.27 7.36
CA ILE A 560 12.42 12.47 6.68
C ILE A 560 13.07 11.58 7.73
N ARG A 561 13.37 10.33 7.37
CA ARG A 561 13.98 9.33 8.25
C ARG A 561 15.28 8.83 7.65
N ALA A 562 16.31 8.69 8.49
CA ALA A 562 17.56 8.08 8.06
C ALA A 562 17.47 6.55 8.15
N TYR A 563 17.81 5.87 7.07
CA TYR A 563 17.84 4.41 6.97
C TYR A 563 19.29 3.94 6.87
N PRO A 564 19.94 3.62 8.02
CA PRO A 564 21.31 3.14 7.99
C PRO A 564 21.40 1.74 7.40
N LYS A 565 22.50 1.47 6.70
CA LYS A 565 22.88 0.13 6.29
C LYS A 565 23.17 -0.72 7.52
N LEU A 566 22.57 -1.90 7.60
CA LEU A 566 22.75 -2.85 8.70
C LEU A 566 23.51 -4.12 8.28
N VAL A 567 23.29 -4.57 7.05
CA VAL A 567 23.89 -5.80 6.52
C VAL A 567 24.36 -5.59 5.09
N ASP A 568 25.25 -6.45 4.61
CA ASP A 568 25.67 -6.44 3.22
C ASP A 568 24.62 -7.06 2.30
N PRO A 569 24.45 -6.51 1.07
CA PRO A 569 23.59 -7.09 0.07
C PRO A 569 24.09 -8.46 -0.40
N PRO A 570 23.22 -9.38 -0.87
CA PRO A 570 23.63 -10.70 -1.32
C PRO A 570 24.40 -10.62 -2.66
N GLY A 571 25.56 -11.29 -2.71
CA GLY A 571 26.37 -11.37 -3.93
C GLY A 571 26.89 -10.02 -4.38
N GLU A 572 26.52 -9.61 -5.59
CA GLU A 572 26.90 -8.33 -6.21
C GLU A 572 25.70 -7.38 -6.32
N ALA A 573 24.64 -7.56 -5.52
CA ALA A 573 23.47 -6.68 -5.60
C ALA A 573 23.83 -5.25 -5.20
N TRP A 574 23.32 -4.26 -5.96
CA TRP A 574 23.53 -2.84 -5.72
C TRP A 574 22.23 -2.13 -5.37
N ALA A 575 22.34 -1.03 -4.60
CA ALA A 575 21.23 -0.08 -4.47
C ALA A 575 20.85 0.50 -5.83
N ASP A 576 19.57 0.77 -6.03
CA ASP A 576 19.10 1.37 -7.29
C ASP A 576 19.70 2.77 -7.50
N THR A 577 19.95 3.53 -6.46
CA THR A 577 20.66 4.81 -6.49
C THR A 577 22.05 4.67 -7.10
N LYS A 578 22.80 3.65 -6.70
CA LYS A 578 24.17 3.42 -7.18
C LYS A 578 24.21 3.10 -8.68
N TRP A 579 23.43 2.15 -9.16
CA TRP A 579 23.50 1.81 -10.59
C TRP A 579 22.92 2.91 -11.48
N LEU A 580 21.95 3.70 -11.00
CA LEU A 580 21.44 4.87 -11.71
C LEU A 580 22.52 5.95 -11.84
N ASN A 581 23.29 6.21 -10.79
CA ASN A 581 24.44 7.10 -10.81
C ASN A 581 25.47 6.65 -11.85
N GLU A 582 25.87 5.38 -11.80
CA GLU A 582 26.88 4.82 -12.71
C GLU A 582 26.41 4.77 -14.17
N LEU A 583 25.11 4.51 -14.39
CA LEU A 583 24.51 4.60 -15.71
C LEU A 583 24.52 6.05 -16.25
N ALA A 584 24.20 7.03 -15.40
CA ALA A 584 24.23 8.43 -15.78
C ALA A 584 25.63 8.88 -16.26
N LYS A 585 26.70 8.44 -15.60
CA LYS A 585 28.09 8.70 -16.01
C LYS A 585 28.35 8.15 -17.42
N ARG A 586 27.92 6.90 -17.70
CA ARG A 586 28.08 6.26 -19.02
C ARG A 586 27.23 6.90 -20.14
N LEU A 587 26.14 7.53 -19.77
CA LEU A 587 25.29 8.31 -20.68
C LEU A 587 25.82 9.74 -20.94
N GLY A 588 26.98 10.10 -20.38
CA GLY A 588 27.56 11.45 -20.49
C GLY A 588 26.83 12.50 -19.63
N LEU A 589 26.09 12.05 -18.61
CA LEU A 589 25.31 12.91 -17.72
C LEU A 589 25.92 13.05 -16.33
N GLY A 590 27.15 12.56 -16.12
CA GLY A 590 27.82 12.52 -14.80
C GLY A 590 27.88 13.85 -14.08
N GLN A 591 27.99 14.99 -14.83
CA GLN A 591 28.01 16.33 -14.23
C GLN A 591 26.68 16.72 -13.53
N TYR A 592 25.64 15.92 -13.65
CA TYR A 592 24.33 16.09 -12.96
C TYR A 592 24.10 15.06 -11.87
N PHE A 593 25.08 14.22 -11.59
CA PHE A 593 24.98 13.13 -10.63
C PHE A 593 26.19 13.19 -9.68
N TRP A 594 26.32 12.25 -8.77
CA TRP A 594 27.25 12.29 -7.66
C TRP A 594 28.33 11.20 -7.75
N GLU A 595 29.43 11.39 -7.06
CA GLU A 595 30.46 10.35 -6.98
C GLU A 595 30.07 9.24 -6.00
N SER A 596 29.26 9.57 -4.97
CA SER A 596 28.73 8.61 -4.01
C SER A 596 27.25 8.87 -3.69
N ASP A 597 26.58 7.86 -3.11
CA ASP A 597 25.20 8.03 -2.66
C ASP A 597 25.11 9.00 -1.48
N GLU A 598 26.13 9.06 -0.61
CA GLU A 598 26.18 9.98 0.54
C GLU A 598 26.15 11.44 0.10
N GLU A 599 26.87 11.80 -0.97
CA GLU A 599 26.82 13.16 -1.53
C GLU A 599 25.40 13.54 -1.97
N ALA A 600 24.67 12.59 -2.55
CA ALA A 600 23.29 12.82 -2.95
C ALA A 600 22.35 12.99 -1.76
N LEU A 601 22.56 12.20 -0.70
CA LEU A 601 21.81 12.31 0.55
C LEU A 601 22.07 13.66 1.22
N ASP A 602 23.33 14.13 1.23
CA ASP A 602 23.70 15.44 1.77
C ASP A 602 23.09 16.58 0.95
N GLU A 603 23.12 16.52 -0.41
CA GLU A 603 22.45 17.51 -1.27
C GLU A 603 20.94 17.56 -0.97
N TRP A 604 20.30 16.41 -0.78
CA TRP A 604 18.87 16.38 -0.45
C TRP A 604 18.57 17.05 0.89
N LEU A 605 19.44 16.87 1.86
CA LEU A 605 19.32 17.43 3.22
C LEU A 605 19.81 18.88 3.34
N GLU A 606 20.52 19.43 2.35
CA GLU A 606 21.10 20.79 2.40
C GLU A 606 20.17 21.86 3.00
N PRO A 607 18.87 21.96 2.61
CA PRO A 607 17.98 22.98 3.19
C PRO A 607 17.67 22.77 4.68
N SER A 608 17.96 21.60 5.23
CA SER A 608 17.78 21.30 6.65
C SER A 608 18.96 21.72 7.52
N GLY A 609 20.13 21.95 6.89
CA GLY A 609 21.41 22.19 7.56
C GLY A 609 22.02 20.95 8.21
N TYR A 610 21.50 19.75 7.93
CA TYR A 610 22.06 18.47 8.42
C TYR A 610 22.75 17.72 7.29
N THR A 611 23.86 17.06 7.62
CA THR A 611 24.44 16.00 6.80
C THR A 611 23.73 14.66 7.06
N TYR A 612 23.92 13.69 6.17
CA TYR A 612 23.34 12.36 6.37
C TYR A 612 23.90 11.66 7.62
N GLU A 613 25.19 11.84 7.92
CA GLU A 613 25.81 11.32 9.15
C GLU A 613 25.19 11.91 10.42
N GLU A 614 24.81 13.17 10.41
CA GLU A 614 24.09 13.79 11.52
C GLU A 614 22.65 13.27 11.59
N MET A 615 22.02 13.04 10.43
CA MET A 615 20.67 12.47 10.35
C MET A 615 20.62 11.02 10.87
N LYS A 616 21.64 10.21 10.67
CA LYS A 616 21.71 8.85 11.28
C LYS A 616 21.63 8.93 12.80
N ARG A 617 22.29 9.90 13.42
CA ARG A 617 22.23 10.12 14.89
C ARG A 617 20.89 10.71 15.33
N LYS A 618 20.35 11.64 14.55
CA LYS A 618 19.05 12.30 14.80
C LYS A 618 17.86 11.39 14.51
N ARG A 619 18.00 10.46 13.57
CA ARG A 619 17.04 9.50 13.05
C ARG A 619 15.91 10.10 12.24
N VAL A 620 15.23 11.14 12.71
CA VAL A 620 14.07 11.77 12.07
C VAL A 620 14.18 13.28 12.09
N LEU A 621 13.82 13.88 10.98
CA LEU A 621 13.64 15.33 10.85
C LEU A 621 12.16 15.59 10.58
N HIS A 622 11.49 16.27 11.50
CA HIS A 622 10.09 16.67 11.37
C HIS A 622 9.96 18.08 10.82
N SER A 623 8.88 18.33 10.07
CA SER A 623 8.44 19.69 9.81
C SER A 623 7.87 20.31 11.08
N LYS A 624 7.93 21.62 11.15
CA LYS A 624 7.19 22.34 12.18
C LYS A 624 5.73 22.44 11.75
N ARG A 625 4.83 21.85 12.51
CA ARG A 625 3.39 21.97 12.28
C ARG A 625 2.94 23.38 12.66
N GLU A 626 2.22 24.02 11.75
CA GLU A 626 1.61 25.30 11.96
C GLU A 626 0.21 25.30 11.35
N TYR A 627 -0.81 25.65 12.14
CA TYR A 627 -2.16 25.91 11.62
C TYR A 627 -2.18 27.26 10.90
N LYS A 628 -1.90 27.25 9.60
CA LYS A 628 -1.90 28.47 8.76
C LYS A 628 -3.33 28.78 8.35
N LYS A 629 -4.04 29.50 9.21
CA LYS A 629 -5.42 29.87 8.93
C LYS A 629 -5.51 30.64 7.60
N ASN A 630 -6.33 30.14 6.65
CA ASN A 630 -6.62 30.77 5.37
C ASN A 630 -5.41 30.95 4.40
N ASP A 631 -4.38 30.12 4.50
CA ASP A 631 -3.27 30.09 3.52
C ASP A 631 -3.60 29.15 2.34
N TYR A 632 -4.45 29.62 1.44
CA TYR A 632 -4.82 28.88 0.24
C TYR A 632 -3.85 29.18 -0.91
N ARG A 633 -3.23 28.14 -1.51
CA ARG A 633 -2.27 28.27 -2.61
C ARG A 633 -2.90 28.02 -3.97
N THR A 634 -4.12 28.44 -4.12
CA THR A 634 -4.88 28.42 -5.37
C THR A 634 -4.68 29.73 -6.16
N PRO A 635 -5.00 29.78 -7.46
CA PRO A 635 -5.02 31.03 -8.23
C PRO A 635 -5.83 32.17 -7.60
N THR A 636 -6.99 31.84 -7.03
CA THR A 636 -7.88 32.84 -6.37
C THR A 636 -7.48 33.21 -4.96
N ARG A 637 -6.50 32.47 -4.38
CA ARG A 637 -6.15 32.55 -2.94
C ARG A 637 -7.33 32.21 -2.01
N LYS A 638 -8.28 31.44 -2.52
CA LYS A 638 -9.45 30.90 -1.81
C LYS A 638 -9.56 29.41 -2.03
N VAL A 639 -10.48 28.76 -1.34
CA VAL A 639 -10.93 27.41 -1.68
C VAL A 639 -11.65 27.46 -3.03
N GLU A 640 -11.09 26.83 -4.05
CA GLU A 640 -11.67 26.79 -5.41
C GLU A 640 -12.64 25.61 -5.53
N ILE A 641 -13.91 25.85 -5.25
CA ILE A 641 -14.99 24.92 -5.59
C ILE A 641 -15.07 24.81 -7.12
N TYR A 642 -14.99 25.96 -7.81
CA TYR A 642 -14.74 26.03 -9.25
C TYR A 642 -13.22 26.08 -9.49
N SER A 643 -12.63 25.01 -9.99
CA SER A 643 -11.18 24.98 -10.23
C SER A 643 -10.80 25.66 -11.53
N LYS A 644 -10.20 26.84 -11.45
CA LYS A 644 -9.66 27.55 -12.63
C LYS A 644 -8.65 26.71 -13.42
N ASN A 645 -7.73 26.06 -12.73
CA ASN A 645 -6.73 25.21 -13.38
C ASN A 645 -7.35 24.03 -14.15
N ALA A 646 -8.42 23.42 -13.63
CA ALA A 646 -9.12 22.37 -14.36
C ALA A 646 -9.80 22.94 -15.62
N ALA A 647 -10.46 24.10 -15.51
CA ALA A 647 -11.06 24.78 -16.65
C ALA A 647 -10.03 25.17 -17.72
N ASP A 648 -8.87 25.70 -17.32
CA ASP A 648 -7.79 26.10 -18.23
C ASP A 648 -7.21 24.88 -18.99
N PHE A 649 -7.29 23.70 -18.41
CA PHE A 649 -6.92 22.45 -19.07
C PHE A 649 -8.05 21.82 -19.89
N GLY A 650 -9.25 22.41 -19.91
CA GLY A 650 -10.41 21.91 -20.65
C GLY A 650 -11.18 20.79 -19.95
N TYR A 651 -11.01 20.64 -18.63
CA TYR A 651 -11.76 19.68 -17.81
C TYR A 651 -12.88 20.36 -17.04
N SER A 652 -13.84 19.54 -16.54
CA SER A 652 -14.86 20.08 -15.65
C SER A 652 -14.23 20.73 -14.43
N PRO A 653 -14.47 22.02 -14.19
CA PRO A 653 -13.96 22.72 -13.01
C PRO A 653 -14.70 22.33 -11.73
N MET A 654 -15.89 21.75 -11.85
CA MET A 654 -16.78 21.35 -10.76
C MET A 654 -16.73 19.85 -10.52
N PRO A 655 -17.00 19.37 -9.29
CA PRO A 655 -17.24 17.97 -9.07
C PRO A 655 -18.52 17.53 -9.78
N TYR A 656 -18.52 16.29 -10.28
CA TYR A 656 -19.69 15.68 -10.92
C TYR A 656 -19.73 14.17 -10.73
N TRP A 657 -20.90 13.58 -10.95
CA TRP A 657 -21.09 12.13 -10.93
C TRP A 657 -22.11 11.63 -11.97
N LYS A 658 -22.95 12.52 -12.52
CA LYS A 658 -24.07 12.17 -13.43
C LYS A 658 -23.64 11.72 -14.81
N GLU A 659 -22.54 12.23 -15.32
CA GLU A 659 -21.97 11.78 -16.60
C GLU A 659 -21.44 10.35 -16.53
N VAL A 660 -21.63 9.73 -15.40
CA VAL A 660 -21.36 8.34 -15.15
C VAL A 660 -22.51 7.44 -15.68
N SER A 661 -23.00 7.72 -16.86
CA SER A 661 -23.52 6.68 -17.76
C SER A 661 -22.47 5.56 -17.98
N ALA A 662 -21.22 5.82 -17.60
CA ALA A 662 -20.05 4.96 -17.58
C ALA A 662 -19.86 4.11 -16.34
N LEU A 663 -20.64 4.23 -15.23
CA LEU A 663 -20.56 3.22 -14.16
C LEU A 663 -20.88 1.87 -14.77
N PRO A 664 -19.98 0.88 -14.65
CA PRO A 664 -20.16 -0.39 -15.30
C PRO A 664 -21.50 -1.00 -14.89
N LYS A 665 -22.38 -1.25 -15.85
CA LYS A 665 -23.71 -1.80 -15.59
C LYS A 665 -23.65 -3.32 -15.61
N VAL A 666 -24.24 -3.94 -14.58
CA VAL A 666 -24.48 -5.38 -14.60
C VAL A 666 -25.38 -5.74 -15.77
N THR A 667 -25.13 -6.90 -16.36
CA THR A 667 -25.92 -7.47 -17.46
C THR A 667 -26.42 -8.84 -17.08
N ARG A 668 -27.32 -9.42 -17.89
CA ARG A 668 -27.73 -10.81 -17.68
C ARG A 668 -26.55 -11.78 -17.77
N GLN A 669 -25.54 -11.48 -18.59
CA GLN A 669 -24.33 -12.29 -18.75
C GLN A 669 -23.38 -12.12 -17.57
N TYR A 670 -23.23 -10.90 -17.05
CA TYR A 670 -22.37 -10.54 -15.94
C TYR A 670 -23.18 -9.89 -14.82
N PRO A 671 -23.85 -10.71 -13.98
CA PRO A 671 -24.89 -10.24 -13.05
C PRO A 671 -24.36 -9.72 -11.71
N LEU A 672 -23.05 -9.78 -11.49
CA LEU A 672 -22.39 -9.37 -10.25
C LEU A 672 -21.41 -8.23 -10.51
N LEU A 673 -21.09 -7.48 -9.48
CA LEU A 673 -19.99 -6.52 -9.49
C LEU A 673 -18.80 -7.07 -8.71
N MET A 674 -17.63 -7.03 -9.33
CA MET A 674 -16.37 -7.39 -8.71
C MET A 674 -15.69 -6.17 -8.11
N THR A 675 -15.23 -6.29 -6.89
CA THR A 675 -14.23 -5.41 -6.28
C THR A 675 -13.06 -6.24 -5.77
N ASN A 676 -12.03 -5.59 -5.24
CA ASN A 676 -10.86 -6.30 -4.74
C ASN A 676 -10.48 -5.88 -3.33
N ALA A 677 -9.83 -6.79 -2.62
CA ALA A 677 -9.18 -6.53 -1.36
C ALA A 677 -7.68 -6.82 -1.46
N LYS A 678 -6.88 -5.94 -0.86
CA LYS A 678 -5.46 -6.20 -0.64
C LYS A 678 -5.32 -7.19 0.52
N GLU A 679 -4.47 -8.18 0.34
CA GLU A 679 -4.16 -9.11 1.42
C GLU A 679 -3.34 -8.39 2.50
N ASP A 680 -3.69 -8.60 3.76
CA ASP A 680 -3.04 -7.97 4.91
C ASP A 680 -1.61 -8.47 5.14
N VAL A 681 -1.31 -9.70 4.74
CA VAL A 681 0.00 -10.33 4.92
C VAL A 681 1.00 -9.98 3.82
N TYR A 682 0.56 -9.57 2.62
CA TYR A 682 1.45 -9.28 1.49
C TYR A 682 1.57 -7.78 1.21
N MET A 683 2.67 -7.38 0.59
CA MET A 683 2.81 -6.04 0.04
C MET A 683 2.41 -6.06 -1.44
N LEU A 684 1.13 -5.84 -1.71
CA LEU A 684 0.55 -5.86 -3.07
C LEU A 684 0.93 -7.15 -3.83
N THR A 685 1.71 -7.04 -4.91
CA THR A 685 2.19 -8.17 -5.69
C THR A 685 3.43 -8.84 -5.10
N GLY A 686 4.12 -8.19 -4.16
CA GLY A 686 5.38 -8.64 -3.58
C GLY A 686 5.24 -9.70 -2.49
N TYR A 687 6.34 -10.38 -2.22
CA TYR A 687 6.55 -11.30 -1.08
C TYR A 687 5.75 -12.61 -1.11
N LYS A 688 5.23 -13.02 -2.28
CA LYS A 688 4.53 -14.30 -2.41
C LYS A 688 5.44 -15.53 -2.19
N GLN A 689 6.75 -15.36 -2.33
CA GLN A 689 7.78 -16.37 -2.10
C GLN A 689 8.22 -16.50 -0.63
N ILE A 690 7.81 -15.57 0.24
CA ILE A 690 8.19 -15.57 1.65
C ILE A 690 7.36 -16.63 2.40
N ALA A 691 8.03 -17.65 2.92
CA ALA A 691 7.38 -18.83 3.47
C ALA A 691 6.47 -18.53 4.67
N SER A 692 6.91 -17.68 5.60
CA SER A 692 6.11 -17.27 6.75
C SER A 692 4.79 -16.59 6.32
N LEU A 693 4.83 -15.73 5.31
CA LEU A 693 3.64 -15.07 4.79
C LEU A 693 2.78 -16.03 3.96
N ARG A 694 3.42 -16.92 3.17
CA ARG A 694 2.71 -17.88 2.34
C ARG A 694 1.91 -18.89 3.16
N ASN A 695 2.43 -19.31 4.31
CA ASN A 695 1.72 -20.20 5.23
C ASN A 695 0.46 -19.55 5.82
N MET A 696 0.43 -18.23 5.97
CA MET A 696 -0.74 -17.52 6.49
C MET A 696 -1.83 -17.33 5.43
N LYS A 697 -1.44 -17.10 4.16
CA LYS A 697 -2.35 -16.94 3.02
C LYS A 697 -1.78 -17.71 1.83
N PRO A 698 -2.11 -19.01 1.72
CA PRO A 698 -1.47 -19.90 0.74
C PRO A 698 -1.98 -19.72 -0.70
N GLU A 699 -3.19 -19.18 -0.87
CA GLU A 699 -3.85 -19.09 -2.16
C GLU A 699 -4.81 -17.90 -2.25
N PRO A 700 -5.18 -17.47 -3.47
CA PRO A 700 -6.13 -16.38 -3.66
C PRO A 700 -7.56 -16.81 -3.33
N VAL A 701 -8.30 -15.89 -2.70
CA VAL A 701 -9.68 -16.14 -2.24
C VAL A 701 -10.63 -15.13 -2.90
N VAL A 702 -11.81 -15.59 -3.27
CA VAL A 702 -12.95 -14.74 -3.61
C VAL A 702 -14.01 -14.86 -2.53
N GLU A 703 -14.41 -13.72 -1.97
CA GLU A 703 -15.48 -13.65 -0.97
C GLU A 703 -16.83 -13.39 -1.66
N MET A 704 -17.86 -14.09 -1.22
CA MET A 704 -19.22 -14.00 -1.79
C MET A 704 -20.29 -14.21 -0.72
N HIS A 705 -21.41 -13.50 -0.86
CA HIS A 705 -22.55 -13.72 0.03
C HIS A 705 -23.17 -15.12 -0.15
N PRO A 706 -23.55 -15.87 0.93
CA PRO A 706 -24.12 -17.22 0.86
C PRO A 706 -25.33 -17.35 -0.09
N LYS A 707 -26.23 -16.36 -0.10
CA LYS A 707 -27.38 -16.33 -1.02
C LYS A 707 -26.95 -16.30 -2.49
N THR A 708 -25.87 -15.61 -2.79
CA THR A 708 -25.32 -15.52 -4.14
C THR A 708 -24.64 -16.82 -4.53
N ALA A 709 -23.84 -17.41 -3.63
CA ALA A 709 -23.20 -18.70 -3.84
C ALA A 709 -24.24 -19.80 -4.14
N SER A 710 -25.31 -19.87 -3.33
CA SER A 710 -26.41 -20.79 -3.56
C SER A 710 -27.08 -20.58 -4.92
N ARG A 711 -27.37 -19.34 -5.32
CA ARG A 711 -27.94 -19.02 -6.64
C ARG A 711 -27.02 -19.41 -7.80
N MET A 712 -25.71 -19.33 -7.62
CA MET A 712 -24.71 -19.70 -8.63
C MET A 712 -24.34 -21.19 -8.59
N GLY A 713 -24.86 -21.95 -7.64
CA GLY A 713 -24.59 -23.39 -7.49
C GLY A 713 -23.18 -23.72 -7.06
N VAL A 714 -22.53 -22.82 -6.29
CA VAL A 714 -21.15 -22.97 -5.78
C VAL A 714 -21.16 -23.01 -4.26
N LYS A 715 -20.16 -23.69 -3.66
CA LYS A 715 -20.05 -23.90 -2.21
C LYS A 715 -18.74 -23.37 -1.69
N GLU A 716 -18.72 -23.05 -0.39
CA GLU A 716 -17.51 -22.67 0.33
C GLU A 716 -16.38 -23.69 0.13
N GLY A 717 -15.16 -23.18 -0.06
CA GLY A 717 -13.99 -23.99 -0.31
C GLY A 717 -13.82 -24.51 -1.74
N GLU A 718 -14.81 -24.37 -2.60
CA GLU A 718 -14.70 -24.77 -4.02
C GLU A 718 -13.82 -23.77 -4.79
N MET A 719 -13.08 -24.30 -5.79
CA MET A 719 -12.41 -23.47 -6.77
C MET A 719 -13.45 -22.99 -7.79
N VAL A 720 -13.51 -21.67 -7.99
CA VAL A 720 -14.48 -21.07 -8.90
C VAL A 720 -13.78 -20.22 -9.96
N TYR A 721 -14.36 -20.20 -11.16
CA TYR A 721 -14.02 -19.22 -12.17
C TYR A 721 -14.70 -17.88 -11.87
N ILE A 722 -13.94 -16.81 -11.97
CA ILE A 722 -14.42 -15.44 -12.02
C ILE A 722 -14.12 -14.92 -13.41
N GLU A 723 -15.14 -14.44 -14.11
CA GLU A 723 -15.02 -14.05 -15.52
C GLU A 723 -15.63 -12.68 -15.77
N THR A 724 -14.94 -11.88 -16.56
CA THR A 724 -15.40 -10.60 -17.12
C THR A 724 -15.31 -10.63 -18.64
N GLY A 725 -15.64 -9.55 -19.32
CA GLY A 725 -15.46 -9.44 -20.78
C GLY A 725 -13.98 -9.51 -21.24
N LYS A 726 -13.01 -9.41 -20.33
CA LYS A 726 -11.56 -9.43 -20.63
C LYS A 726 -10.92 -10.80 -20.46
N GLY A 727 -11.44 -11.60 -19.54
CA GLY A 727 -10.86 -12.90 -19.27
C GLY A 727 -11.47 -13.60 -18.07
N ARG A 728 -10.81 -14.66 -17.63
CA ARG A 728 -11.21 -15.40 -16.43
C ARG A 728 -10.00 -15.79 -15.60
N ILE A 729 -10.20 -15.85 -14.29
CA ILE A 729 -9.24 -16.35 -13.29
C ILE A 729 -9.92 -17.38 -12.40
N VAL A 730 -9.13 -18.05 -11.56
CA VAL A 730 -9.58 -19.05 -10.60
C VAL A 730 -9.15 -18.64 -9.20
N GLN A 731 -10.11 -18.63 -8.27
CA GLN A 731 -9.82 -18.39 -6.84
C GLN A 731 -10.67 -19.34 -5.98
N ARG A 732 -10.28 -19.54 -4.71
CA ARG A 732 -11.06 -20.34 -3.77
C ARG A 732 -12.22 -19.52 -3.22
N LEU A 733 -13.42 -20.08 -3.19
CA LEU A 733 -14.59 -19.42 -2.64
C LEU A 733 -14.58 -19.42 -1.11
N ALA A 734 -14.73 -18.25 -0.53
CA ALA A 734 -15.09 -18.04 0.87
C ALA A 734 -16.46 -17.35 0.96
N LEU A 735 -17.23 -17.69 1.99
CA LEU A 735 -18.54 -17.09 2.22
C LEU A 735 -18.46 -15.98 3.27
N ASP A 736 -19.08 -14.84 2.97
CA ASP A 736 -19.22 -13.70 3.87
C ASP A 736 -20.66 -13.18 3.80
N ASP A 737 -21.44 -13.38 4.84
CA ASP A 737 -22.86 -12.99 4.94
C ASP A 737 -23.05 -11.48 5.16
N THR A 738 -21.99 -10.75 5.44
CA THR A 738 -22.03 -9.28 5.59
C THR A 738 -21.92 -8.55 4.25
N LEU A 739 -21.45 -9.22 3.18
CA LEU A 739 -21.38 -8.64 1.85
C LEU A 739 -22.77 -8.36 1.27
N ASP A 740 -22.83 -7.40 0.34
CA ASP A 740 -24.05 -7.26 -0.47
C ASP A 740 -24.14 -8.44 -1.47
N PRO A 741 -25.32 -9.08 -1.62
CA PRO A 741 -25.49 -10.22 -2.55
C PRO A 741 -25.21 -9.90 -4.03
N ARG A 742 -25.02 -8.64 -4.39
CA ARG A 742 -24.71 -8.17 -5.76
C ARG A 742 -23.22 -8.06 -6.05
N ILE A 743 -22.35 -8.22 -5.03
CA ILE A 743 -20.90 -8.06 -5.19
C ILE A 743 -20.13 -9.33 -4.86
N ILE A 744 -18.91 -9.39 -5.38
CA ILE A 744 -17.85 -10.29 -4.95
C ILE A 744 -16.58 -9.50 -4.65
N VAL A 745 -15.75 -10.04 -3.76
CA VAL A 745 -14.47 -9.45 -3.41
C VAL A 745 -13.35 -10.44 -3.74
N THR A 746 -12.41 -10.04 -4.59
CA THR A 746 -11.31 -10.89 -5.07
C THR A 746 -10.00 -10.51 -4.44
N SER A 747 -9.12 -11.48 -4.22
CA SER A 747 -7.73 -11.24 -3.84
C SER A 747 -6.97 -10.47 -4.91
N PHE A 748 -6.09 -9.53 -4.48
CA PHE A 748 -5.29 -8.69 -5.36
C PHE A 748 -3.87 -9.23 -5.57
N GLY A 749 -3.32 -9.09 -6.78
CA GLY A 749 -1.89 -9.20 -7.06
C GLY A 749 -1.32 -10.61 -6.92
N TRP A 750 -2.09 -11.66 -7.23
CA TRP A 750 -1.67 -13.04 -7.08
C TRP A 750 -0.89 -13.57 -8.28
N TRP A 751 0.13 -14.38 -7.95
CA TRP A 751 0.96 -15.19 -8.81
C TRP A 751 1.62 -16.29 -7.97
N PHE A 752 2.25 -17.28 -8.61
CA PHE A 752 2.79 -18.46 -7.94
C PHE A 752 4.29 -18.58 -8.24
N PRO A 753 5.18 -18.13 -7.31
CA PRO A 753 6.64 -18.25 -7.49
C PRO A 753 7.13 -19.66 -7.73
N GLU A 754 6.40 -20.66 -7.23
CA GLU A 754 6.67 -22.09 -7.39
C GLU A 754 6.34 -22.62 -8.78
N GLU A 755 5.49 -21.97 -9.57
CA GLU A 755 5.22 -22.35 -10.95
C GLU A 755 6.40 -21.95 -11.83
N ARG A 756 6.97 -22.92 -12.56
CA ARG A 756 8.10 -22.66 -13.46
C ARG A 756 7.65 -22.01 -14.77
N GLY A 757 8.56 -21.29 -15.39
CA GLY A 757 8.32 -20.55 -16.63
C GLY A 757 8.23 -19.05 -16.41
N THR A 758 7.75 -18.27 -17.37
CA THR A 758 7.68 -16.81 -17.31
C THR A 758 6.32 -16.28 -16.89
N VAL A 759 5.32 -17.15 -16.90
CA VAL A 759 3.93 -16.77 -16.57
C VAL A 759 3.68 -16.85 -15.08
N PHE A 760 4.33 -17.77 -14.35
CA PHE A 760 4.17 -17.93 -12.89
C PHE A 760 2.70 -18.00 -12.44
N GLY A 761 1.81 -18.54 -13.26
CA GLY A 761 0.38 -18.69 -12.97
C GLY A 761 -0.42 -17.40 -12.83
N TRP A 762 0.15 -16.21 -13.14
CA TRP A 762 -0.59 -14.95 -13.06
C TRP A 762 -1.78 -14.91 -14.02
N ASP A 763 -1.68 -15.54 -15.15
CA ASP A 763 -2.74 -15.66 -16.17
C ASP A 763 -4.02 -16.33 -15.64
N LYS A 764 -3.88 -17.13 -14.58
CA LYS A 764 -4.96 -17.88 -13.93
C LYS A 764 -5.41 -17.26 -12.60
N SER A 765 -4.65 -16.34 -12.01
CA SER A 765 -4.87 -15.91 -10.62
C SER A 765 -4.92 -14.40 -10.42
N ASN A 766 -4.24 -13.61 -11.28
CA ASN A 766 -4.15 -12.17 -11.12
C ASN A 766 -5.44 -11.48 -11.55
N ILE A 767 -5.98 -10.64 -10.66
CA ILE A 767 -7.19 -9.86 -10.93
C ILE A 767 -7.07 -8.97 -12.18
N ASN A 768 -5.88 -8.50 -12.53
CA ASN A 768 -5.68 -7.64 -13.72
C ASN A 768 -5.83 -8.38 -15.06
N VAL A 769 -6.01 -9.69 -15.05
CA VAL A 769 -6.55 -10.45 -16.20
C VAL A 769 -8.01 -10.08 -16.47
N LEU A 770 -8.72 -9.59 -15.47
CA LEU A 770 -10.15 -9.25 -15.52
C LEU A 770 -10.41 -7.75 -15.72
N THR A 771 -9.39 -6.90 -15.52
CA THR A 771 -9.50 -5.45 -15.69
C THR A 771 -9.26 -5.05 -17.13
N ARG A 772 -9.61 -3.81 -17.47
CA ARG A 772 -9.42 -3.26 -18.82
C ARG A 772 -8.42 -2.11 -18.82
N SER A 773 -7.74 -1.91 -19.93
CA SER A 773 -6.89 -0.77 -20.23
C SER A 773 -7.48 0.15 -21.32
N GLU A 774 -8.74 -0.02 -21.68
CA GLU A 774 -9.48 0.81 -22.65
C GLU A 774 -10.40 1.81 -21.93
N PRO A 775 -10.84 2.87 -22.64
CA PRO A 775 -11.79 3.84 -22.10
C PRO A 775 -13.07 3.21 -21.53
N PRO A 776 -13.80 3.88 -20.60
CA PRO A 776 -13.56 5.27 -20.20
C PRO A 776 -12.42 5.42 -19.20
N TYR A 777 -11.76 6.60 -19.25
CA TYR A 777 -10.74 7.04 -18.31
C TYR A 777 -11.17 8.30 -17.59
N ASP A 778 -10.61 8.55 -16.41
CA ASP A 778 -10.66 9.88 -15.82
C ASP A 778 -10.00 10.88 -16.79
N PRO A 779 -10.71 11.92 -17.23
CA PRO A 779 -10.25 12.77 -18.30
C PRO A 779 -9.00 13.61 -17.95
N GLY A 780 -8.75 13.83 -16.66
CA GLY A 780 -7.62 14.59 -16.18
C GLY A 780 -6.37 13.75 -15.87
N ILE A 781 -6.58 12.55 -15.35
CA ILE A 781 -5.53 11.70 -14.80
C ILE A 781 -5.27 10.45 -15.64
N GLY A 782 -6.27 9.98 -16.39
CA GLY A 782 -6.16 8.74 -17.18
C GLY A 782 -6.44 7.48 -16.35
N THR A 783 -7.04 7.58 -15.18
CA THR A 783 -7.40 6.43 -14.35
C THR A 783 -8.58 5.67 -14.97
N SER A 784 -8.52 4.35 -15.00
CA SER A 784 -9.61 3.47 -15.40
C SER A 784 -10.35 2.87 -14.21
N ASP A 785 -11.53 2.27 -14.46
CA ASP A 785 -12.27 1.54 -13.44
C ASP A 785 -11.56 0.24 -13.09
N LEU A 786 -11.07 0.14 -11.85
CA LEU A 786 -10.45 -1.07 -11.29
C LEU A 786 -11.34 -1.74 -10.24
N ARG A 787 -12.54 -1.19 -10.00
CA ARG A 787 -13.52 -1.68 -9.02
C ARG A 787 -14.93 -1.56 -9.62
N GLY A 788 -15.89 -2.31 -9.06
CA GLY A 788 -17.26 -2.29 -9.56
C GLY A 788 -17.38 -2.89 -10.97
N ILE A 789 -16.52 -3.82 -11.34
CA ILE A 789 -16.47 -4.42 -12.69
C ILE A 789 -17.52 -5.51 -12.82
N PRO A 790 -18.40 -5.50 -13.85
CA PRO A 790 -19.37 -6.57 -14.08
C PRO A 790 -18.70 -7.92 -14.33
N CYS A 791 -19.16 -8.93 -13.61
CA CYS A 791 -18.58 -10.27 -13.66
C CYS A 791 -19.62 -11.37 -13.46
N LYS A 792 -19.22 -12.60 -13.74
CA LYS A 792 -19.94 -13.82 -13.35
C LYS A 792 -19.00 -14.78 -12.62
N VAL A 793 -19.59 -15.64 -11.79
CA VAL A 793 -18.88 -16.70 -11.06
C VAL A 793 -19.55 -18.03 -11.35
N TYR A 794 -18.76 -19.08 -11.54
CA TYR A 794 -19.24 -20.43 -11.77
C TYR A 794 -18.19 -21.45 -11.37
N LYS A 795 -18.63 -22.70 -11.16
CA LYS A 795 -17.77 -23.80 -10.72
C LYS A 795 -16.65 -24.05 -11.74
N LYS A 796 -15.42 -24.31 -11.24
CA LYS A 796 -14.28 -24.76 -12.04
C LYS A 796 -14.47 -26.17 -12.54
#